data_275e6859a19fa4bc2e387da7f1e4c464
#
_entry.id   275e6859a19fa4bc2e387da7f1e4c464
#
_cell.length_a   1.000
_cell.length_b   1.000
_cell.length_c   1.000
_cell.angle_alpha   90.00
_cell.angle_beta   90.00
_cell.angle_gamma   90.00
#
_symmetry.space_group_name_H-M   'P 1'
#
loop_
_entity.id
_entity.type
_entity.pdbx_description
1 polymer ?
#
loop_
_entity_poly.entity_id
_entity_poly.type
_entity_poly.pdbx_seq_one_letter_code
_entity_poly.pdbx_strand_id
1 'polypeptide(L)'
;MECQVDKEKSKSTYSKNVEYWEDSNDFVIDNGPLDMNRIQENMREGRRIVDFSFMWNEIHRTFDNHVRGIECLFKDWKLVSSRRRGLKTQFFFKCQMCNYEDSVWSEPTESETMDINTAAVQAGTITVGIGFAQLEEQCAAMNVPCMSEPSYIKYRENLVDDFKKTALDNMKMAGEVEKQLALERNNTINGIPYIPVVADGSWMKRSYGTAYNSLSGVGAIIGYHTKKILFVGVRNKFCAICDMAERKSVKPRVHKCYKNFDRNTSSTKMESDAIAEGFKYSLEMHGLIYKTVIADGDSSVYQTILDNRPYREQMVTVKKIECTNHLLRNLCKKLKAVAETTQPKTQRQRGFVQLRNVVKNNILNIRKEIEKAAKLRRKEERIPQHYKAIELQKDILSIPSHVFGEHKRCEARGRICKESEDETKKNYVPSLKLYGLYQKIESAIXHISDYSDSLLLHFTNNPAESFNSIICKEIGGKCINFGKRGSYDARVAGAVMQYNTQQVLTQLHENMCKVVPPIVENLEKRRQIKVVKTRESRKEQGRQKKFKTEPGADLHYGPQSQKPDLPSEVFEQLRQNHLEKLFENTKNWQQIEFGTRNQNESELWLSLRREMLTASNFGTVCRMRPTTSCASTVKSILYPSFTDNAAVKYGCDNEKIARKELAKKLNKEVKPSGLFIDTENPFLGASPDGLINENGLVEIKCPLLAENLIAEKAIETLSSLQIIFDKKDPHNMNRNHQYYYQIQGQLNIIRREYCIFVIWTPKSMKILRIDVDNIFWRYQMLPFLTRFYNECMLPEILDSRHKRHMPIRNPRYIIEAKEAAAQKKFSRTSRRNIIENENGPEKSKRFKPNVLPLEATITDIAAITLSEEQDDDFIVVSDSKNEELTADDMAKQKEFLDKAIAPFNLVKDNVLPIHSKINDESLDRFLHVVRNKSCFETQMMLYNI
;
A
#
# COMPACT_ATOMS: atom_id res chain seq x y z
N MET A 1 -45.11 2.51 18.08
CA MET A 1 -44.96 1.74 19.34
C MET A 1 -43.84 2.42 20.12
N GLU A 2 -44.25 3.18 21.11
CA GLU A 2 -43.36 3.92 22.00
C GLU A 2 -42.65 2.94 22.92
N CYS A 3 -41.32 2.89 22.87
CA CYS A 3 -40.54 2.28 23.95
C CYS A 3 -40.28 3.37 24.98
N GLN A 4 -40.96 3.27 26.11
CA GLN A 4 -40.58 4.06 27.28
C GLN A 4 -39.20 3.65 27.74
N VAL A 5 -38.28 4.63 27.74
CA VAL A 5 -36.95 4.47 28.32
C VAL A 5 -37.03 4.94 29.76
N ASP A 6 -37.12 4.00 30.69
CA ASP A 6 -36.94 4.30 32.10
C ASP A 6 -35.51 4.79 32.36
N LYS A 7 -35.42 6.03 32.83
CA LYS A 7 -34.18 6.64 33.31
C LYS A 7 -33.82 6.10 34.69
N GLU A 8 -33.34 4.88 34.78
CA GLU A 8 -32.60 4.49 35.97
C GLU A 8 -31.09 4.54 35.70
N LYS A 9 -30.38 5.16 36.62
CA LYS A 9 -28.94 5.27 36.66
C LYS A 9 -28.32 3.87 36.62
N SER A 10 -27.89 3.43 35.45
CA SER A 10 -27.08 2.23 35.36
C SER A 10 -25.66 2.52 35.81
N LYS A 11 -25.40 2.35 37.12
CA LYS A 11 -24.04 1.98 37.51
C LYS A 11 -23.70 0.69 36.77
N SER A 12 -22.64 0.63 36.10
CA SER A 12 -22.07 -0.55 35.48
C SER A 12 -21.80 -1.57 36.60
N THR A 13 -22.85 -2.35 36.89
CA THR A 13 -22.64 -3.57 37.65
C THR A 13 -22.22 -4.63 36.67
N TYR A 14 -20.93 -4.86 36.57
CA TYR A 14 -20.43 -6.16 36.13
C TYR A 14 -21.24 -7.17 36.97
N SER A 15 -22.18 -7.81 36.35
CA SER A 15 -23.14 -8.65 37.05
C SER A 15 -22.42 -9.80 37.72
N LYS A 16 -22.64 -9.91 38.99
CA LYS A 16 -22.16 -11.00 39.81
C LYS A 16 -22.59 -12.34 39.18
N ASN A 17 -21.60 -13.11 38.77
CA ASN A 17 -21.58 -14.55 38.77
C ASN A 17 -22.77 -15.29 38.15
N VAL A 18 -22.68 -15.57 36.87
CA VAL A 18 -23.12 -16.84 36.37
C VAL A 18 -21.85 -17.67 36.15
N GLU A 19 -21.53 -18.50 37.13
CA GLU A 19 -20.40 -19.43 37.03
C GLU A 19 -20.72 -20.45 35.94
N TYR A 20 -20.02 -20.36 34.82
CA TYR A 20 -20.13 -21.33 33.73
C TYR A 20 -18.89 -22.19 33.76
N TRP A 21 -19.02 -23.38 34.29
CA TRP A 21 -17.96 -24.36 34.29
C TRP A 21 -18.03 -25.14 32.97
N GLU A 22 -16.93 -25.18 32.24
CA GLU A 22 -16.87 -25.87 30.92
C GLU A 22 -16.60 -27.36 31.05
N ASP A 23 -16.17 -27.80 32.21
CA ASP A 23 -15.98 -29.20 32.55
C ASP A 23 -16.99 -29.67 33.57
N SER A 24 -17.87 -30.59 33.18
CA SER A 24 -18.95 -31.10 34.03
C SER A 24 -18.50 -32.22 34.97
N ASN A 25 -17.24 -32.60 34.97
CA ASN A 25 -16.69 -33.56 35.88
C ASN A 25 -16.27 -32.89 37.19
N ASP A 26 -17.16 -32.80 38.13
CA ASP A 26 -16.83 -32.48 39.53
C ASP A 26 -15.94 -33.61 40.03
N PHE A 27 -14.65 -33.36 40.08
CA PHE A 27 -13.71 -34.29 40.66
C PHE A 27 -13.89 -34.25 42.19
N VAL A 28 -14.55 -35.26 42.70
CA VAL A 28 -14.61 -35.45 44.16
C VAL A 28 -13.24 -35.88 44.60
N ILE A 29 -12.57 -35.03 45.38
CA ILE A 29 -11.29 -35.40 46.00
C ILE A 29 -11.55 -36.50 47.01
N ASP A 30 -11.16 -37.69 46.69
CA ASP A 30 -11.17 -38.83 47.60
C ASP A 30 -10.27 -38.49 48.81
N ASN A 31 -10.75 -38.63 50.00
CA ASN A 31 -10.05 -38.40 51.26
C ASN A 31 -8.95 -39.47 51.56
N GLY A 32 -8.68 -40.38 50.64
CA GLY A 32 -7.59 -41.35 50.74
C GLY A 32 -6.20 -40.74 50.51
N PRO A 33 -5.10 -41.48 50.72
CA PRO A 33 -3.75 -40.99 50.45
C PRO A 33 -3.57 -40.62 49.00
N LEU A 34 -2.90 -39.51 48.73
CA LEU A 34 -2.67 -38.97 47.43
C LEU A 34 -1.85 -39.91 46.56
N ASP A 35 -2.48 -40.54 45.59
CA ASP A 35 -1.78 -41.33 44.56
C ASP A 35 -1.33 -40.37 43.43
N MET A 36 -0.06 -40.00 43.41
CA MET A 36 0.50 -39.04 42.45
C MET A 36 0.40 -39.54 40.99
N ASN A 37 0.43 -40.86 40.77
CA ASN A 37 0.29 -41.39 39.44
C ASN A 37 -1.17 -41.19 38.93
N ARG A 38 -2.15 -41.47 39.78
CA ARG A 38 -3.56 -41.26 39.49
C ARG A 38 -3.92 -39.77 39.31
N ILE A 39 -3.30 -38.90 40.10
CA ILE A 39 -3.41 -37.44 39.94
C ILE A 39 -2.85 -37.01 38.58
N GLN A 40 -1.65 -37.49 38.24
CA GLN A 40 -0.98 -37.14 36.99
C GLN A 40 -1.78 -37.61 35.76
N GLU A 41 -2.37 -38.82 35.82
CA GLU A 41 -3.27 -39.33 34.78
C GLU A 41 -4.52 -38.50 34.59
N ASN A 42 -5.04 -37.88 35.66
CA ASN A 42 -6.24 -37.07 35.61
C ASN A 42 -5.99 -35.60 35.30
N MET A 43 -4.71 -35.13 35.35
CA MET A 43 -4.34 -33.76 34.95
C MET A 43 -4.39 -33.64 33.45
N ARG A 44 -5.29 -32.80 32.93
CA ARG A 44 -5.40 -32.58 31.49
C ARG A 44 -4.15 -31.91 30.95
N GLU A 45 -3.60 -32.48 29.91
CA GLU A 45 -2.46 -31.93 29.19
C GLU A 45 -2.76 -30.59 28.54
N GLY A 46 -1.69 -29.86 28.17
CA GLY A 46 -1.75 -28.62 27.41
C GLY A 46 -1.26 -27.43 28.23
N ARG A 47 -0.93 -26.37 27.49
CA ARG A 47 -0.44 -25.11 28.07
C ARG A 47 -1.59 -24.31 28.69
N ARG A 48 -1.26 -23.44 29.63
CA ARG A 48 -2.23 -22.53 30.28
C ARG A 48 -1.72 -21.09 30.17
N ILE A 49 -2.65 -20.16 30.02
CA ILE A 49 -2.35 -18.72 30.07
C ILE A 49 -2.45 -18.31 31.54
N VAL A 50 -1.39 -17.73 32.06
CA VAL A 50 -1.31 -17.30 33.48
C VAL A 50 -0.71 -15.91 33.60
N ASP A 51 -1.22 -15.11 34.56
CA ASP A 51 -0.47 -13.98 35.09
C ASP A 51 0.53 -14.54 36.09
N PHE A 52 1.80 -14.63 35.66
CA PHE A 52 2.84 -15.31 36.42
C PHE A 52 3.07 -14.63 37.78
N SER A 53 3.12 -13.31 37.83
CA SER A 53 3.38 -12.57 39.07
C SER A 53 2.26 -12.77 40.08
N PHE A 54 1.01 -12.68 39.63
CA PHE A 54 -0.15 -12.95 40.46
C PHE A 54 -0.15 -14.41 40.97
N MET A 55 -0.03 -15.36 40.06
CA MET A 55 -0.07 -16.78 40.37
C MET A 55 1.04 -17.20 41.36
N TRP A 56 2.25 -16.64 41.16
CA TRP A 56 3.40 -16.90 42.06
C TRP A 56 3.09 -16.41 43.47
N ASN A 57 2.59 -15.18 43.62
CA ASN A 57 2.23 -14.62 44.94
C ASN A 57 1.09 -15.41 45.58
N GLU A 58 0.10 -15.82 44.79
CA GLU A 58 -1.02 -16.63 45.30
C GLU A 58 -0.58 -18.04 45.76
N ILE A 59 0.36 -18.66 45.06
CA ILE A 59 0.93 -19.97 45.50
C ILE A 59 1.63 -19.77 46.86
N HIS A 60 2.37 -18.71 47.02
CA HIS A 60 2.99 -18.39 48.31
C HIS A 60 1.93 -18.14 49.38
N ARG A 61 0.94 -17.30 49.10
CA ARG A 61 -0.16 -16.98 50.02
C ARG A 61 -0.90 -18.24 50.48
N THR A 62 -1.30 -19.10 49.54
CA THR A 62 -2.03 -20.33 49.87
C THR A 62 -1.17 -21.32 50.67
N PHE A 63 0.12 -21.41 50.34
CA PHE A 63 1.04 -22.23 51.11
C PHE A 63 1.24 -21.67 52.55
N ASP A 64 1.35 -20.35 52.68
CA ASP A 64 1.58 -19.72 54.00
C ASP A 64 0.32 -19.67 54.87
N ASN A 65 -0.87 -19.70 54.27
CA ASN A 65 -2.14 -19.67 54.98
C ASN A 65 -2.47 -20.94 55.75
N HIS A 66 -1.97 -22.09 55.38
CA HIS A 66 -2.25 -23.30 56.16
C HIS A 66 -1.44 -23.40 57.44
N VAL A 67 -2.10 -23.86 58.47
CA VAL A 67 -1.46 -24.07 59.78
C VAL A 67 -0.53 -25.27 59.63
N ARG A 68 0.74 -24.97 59.31
CA ARG A 68 1.72 -25.98 59.03
C ARG A 68 2.18 -26.70 60.27
N GLY A 69 2.14 -28.04 60.28
CA GLY A 69 2.91 -28.82 61.22
C GLY A 69 4.42 -28.58 60.98
N ILE A 70 5.24 -28.92 61.94
CA ILE A 70 6.70 -28.72 61.90
C ILE A 70 7.31 -29.33 60.63
N GLU A 71 6.69 -30.36 60.04
CA GLU A 71 7.16 -31.16 58.89
C GLU A 71 6.55 -30.74 57.55
N CYS A 72 5.60 -29.79 57.48
CA CYS A 72 5.00 -29.34 56.26
C CYS A 72 6.00 -28.45 55.45
N LEU A 73 6.42 -28.93 54.28
CA LEU A 73 7.37 -28.23 53.43
C LEU A 73 6.72 -27.91 52.09
N PHE A 74 7.26 -26.97 51.32
CA PHE A 74 6.75 -26.60 49.99
C PHE A 74 6.76 -27.79 49.03
N LYS A 75 7.66 -28.74 49.17
CA LYS A 75 7.69 -30.01 48.40
C LYS A 75 6.43 -30.88 48.62
N ASP A 76 5.75 -30.71 49.77
CA ASP A 76 4.52 -31.45 50.12
C ASP A 76 3.25 -30.78 49.59
N TRP A 77 3.34 -29.51 49.14
CA TRP A 77 2.31 -28.71 48.51
C TRP A 77 2.15 -29.12 47.03
N LYS A 78 1.15 -29.95 46.71
CA LYS A 78 1.01 -30.61 45.41
C LYS A 78 -0.19 -30.06 44.65
N LEU A 79 -0.04 -29.83 43.34
CA LEU A 79 -1.12 -29.55 42.44
C LEU A 79 -1.91 -30.88 42.21
N VAL A 80 -3.16 -30.93 42.62
CA VAL A 80 -3.96 -32.14 42.61
C VAL A 80 -5.02 -32.16 41.49
N SER A 81 -5.51 -30.99 41.07
CA SER A 81 -6.45 -30.92 39.96
C SER A 81 -6.49 -29.47 39.39
N SER A 82 -7.17 -29.31 38.26
CA SER A 82 -7.44 -28.00 37.70
C SER A 82 -8.81 -27.97 37.04
N ARG A 83 -9.46 -26.81 37.12
CA ARG A 83 -10.79 -26.57 36.55
C ARG A 83 -10.74 -25.34 35.66
N ARG A 84 -11.40 -25.36 34.51
CA ARG A 84 -11.34 -24.28 33.53
C ARG A 84 -12.67 -23.50 33.47
N ARG A 85 -12.51 -22.19 33.24
CA ARG A 85 -13.56 -21.27 32.84
C ARG A 85 -13.10 -20.51 31.58
N GLY A 86 -13.31 -21.10 30.43
CA GLY A 86 -12.74 -20.61 29.17
C GLY A 86 -11.23 -20.78 29.12
N LEU A 87 -10.50 -19.68 28.93
CA LEU A 87 -9.03 -19.62 28.97
C LEU A 87 -8.47 -19.48 30.40
N LYS A 88 -9.31 -19.09 31.35
CA LYS A 88 -8.98 -18.94 32.76
C LYS A 88 -8.98 -20.30 33.44
N THR A 89 -8.01 -20.58 34.30
CA THR A 89 -7.85 -21.85 34.99
C THR A 89 -7.75 -21.63 36.50
N GLN A 90 -8.44 -22.45 37.25
CA GLN A 90 -8.32 -22.59 38.70
C GLN A 90 -7.52 -23.86 38.99
N PHE A 91 -6.45 -23.73 39.73
CA PHE A 91 -5.54 -24.82 40.14
C PHE A 91 -5.81 -25.17 41.60
N PHE A 92 -6.00 -26.43 41.91
CA PHE A 92 -6.28 -26.92 43.25
C PHE A 92 -5.05 -27.60 43.81
N PHE A 93 -4.63 -27.18 44.97
CA PHE A 93 -3.44 -27.66 45.68
C PHE A 93 -3.87 -28.34 46.98
N LYS A 94 -3.08 -29.35 47.40
CA LYS A 94 -3.27 -30.07 48.64
C LYS A 94 -1.94 -30.41 49.29
N CYS A 95 -1.82 -30.18 50.56
CA CYS A 95 -0.67 -30.61 51.33
C CYS A 95 -0.71 -32.10 51.62
N GLN A 96 0.33 -32.84 51.26
CA GLN A 96 0.41 -34.30 51.49
C GLN A 96 0.59 -34.66 52.99
N MET A 97 1.05 -33.70 53.81
CA MET A 97 1.32 -33.95 55.21
C MET A 97 0.06 -33.68 56.11
N CYS A 98 -0.59 -32.53 55.91
CA CYS A 98 -1.73 -32.10 56.79
C CYS A 98 -3.10 -32.12 56.09
N ASN A 99 -3.14 -32.47 54.80
CA ASN A 99 -4.35 -32.52 53.97
C ASN A 99 -5.05 -31.13 53.76
N TYR A 100 -4.43 -30.05 54.14
CA TYR A 100 -4.96 -28.68 53.83
C TYR A 100 -5.11 -28.49 52.33
N GLU A 101 -6.19 -27.90 51.89
CA GLU A 101 -6.52 -27.68 50.50
C GLU A 101 -6.78 -26.19 50.25
N ASP A 102 -6.31 -25.67 49.15
CA ASP A 102 -6.59 -24.31 48.66
C ASP A 102 -6.51 -24.26 47.13
N SER A 103 -6.94 -23.14 46.56
CA SER A 103 -6.93 -23.01 45.09
C SER A 103 -6.42 -21.62 44.65
N VAL A 104 -5.82 -21.63 43.50
CA VAL A 104 -5.24 -20.42 42.88
C VAL A 104 -5.79 -20.25 41.48
N TRP A 105 -6.23 -19.06 41.14
CA TRP A 105 -6.64 -18.74 39.76
C TRP A 105 -5.42 -18.38 38.89
N SER A 106 -5.52 -18.56 37.58
CA SER A 106 -4.48 -18.20 36.61
C SER A 106 -4.31 -16.67 36.44
N GLU A 107 -5.30 -15.90 36.88
CA GLU A 107 -5.29 -14.43 36.93
C GLU A 107 -6.22 -13.92 38.02
N PRO A 108 -6.14 -12.65 38.45
CA PRO A 108 -7.01 -12.11 39.48
C PRO A 108 -8.51 -12.27 39.14
N THR A 109 -9.33 -12.61 40.15
CA THR A 109 -10.79 -12.69 39.99
C THR A 109 -11.44 -11.31 39.94
N GLU A 110 -10.84 -10.35 40.64
CA GLU A 110 -11.19 -8.93 40.57
C GLU A 110 -9.95 -8.18 40.07
N SER A 111 -10.01 -7.72 38.81
CA SER A 111 -8.87 -7.07 38.17
C SER A 111 -9.27 -5.69 37.69
N GLU A 112 -8.34 -4.78 37.72
CA GLU A 112 -8.45 -3.45 37.09
C GLU A 112 -8.25 -3.52 35.57
N THR A 113 -7.72 -4.65 35.09
CA THR A 113 -7.52 -4.94 33.67
C THR A 113 -8.60 -5.91 33.16
N MET A 114 -8.72 -6.01 31.84
CA MET A 114 -9.69 -6.89 31.18
C MET A 114 -9.32 -8.36 31.40
N ASP A 115 -10.28 -9.19 31.80
CA ASP A 115 -10.05 -10.64 31.96
C ASP A 115 -9.72 -11.30 30.62
N ILE A 116 -8.96 -12.40 30.68
CA ILE A 116 -8.42 -13.07 29.49
C ILE A 116 -9.50 -13.56 28.52
N ASN A 117 -10.65 -13.99 29.00
CA ASN A 117 -11.74 -14.45 28.14
C ASN A 117 -12.34 -13.30 27.33
N THR A 118 -12.63 -12.17 28.00
CA THR A 118 -13.12 -10.95 27.36
C THR A 118 -12.09 -10.42 26.37
N ALA A 119 -10.81 -10.37 26.75
CA ALA A 119 -9.71 -9.91 25.90
C ALA A 119 -9.56 -10.80 24.64
N ALA A 120 -9.66 -12.12 24.78
CA ALA A 120 -9.57 -13.04 23.65
C ALA A 120 -10.73 -12.84 22.65
N VAL A 121 -11.93 -12.59 23.14
CA VAL A 121 -13.08 -12.34 22.26
C VAL A 121 -13.01 -10.94 21.65
N GLN A 122 -12.64 -9.92 22.42
CA GLN A 122 -12.51 -8.53 21.96
C GLN A 122 -11.40 -8.39 20.91
N ALA A 123 -10.17 -8.63 21.31
CA ALA A 123 -8.97 -8.40 20.51
C ALA A 123 -8.63 -9.61 19.63
N GLY A 124 -8.84 -10.83 20.16
CA GLY A 124 -8.50 -12.06 19.46
C GLY A 124 -9.45 -12.37 18.29
N THR A 125 -10.67 -11.85 18.28
CA THR A 125 -11.64 -12.14 17.21
C THR A 125 -12.29 -10.90 16.60
N ILE A 126 -12.94 -10.03 17.36
CA ILE A 126 -13.76 -8.94 16.79
C ILE A 126 -12.88 -7.95 16.02
N THR A 127 -11.86 -7.39 16.65
CA THR A 127 -11.00 -6.34 16.04
C THR A 127 -9.99 -6.87 15.01
N VAL A 128 -9.80 -8.19 14.96
CA VAL A 128 -8.93 -8.84 13.96
C VAL A 128 -9.72 -9.32 12.74
N GLY A 129 -11.05 -9.46 12.89
CA GLY A 129 -11.95 -9.85 11.79
C GLY A 129 -12.14 -11.36 11.64
N ILE A 130 -11.84 -12.14 12.70
CA ILE A 130 -12.01 -13.60 12.72
C ILE A 130 -13.18 -14.00 13.63
N GLY A 131 -13.50 -15.29 13.71
CA GLY A 131 -14.57 -15.83 14.52
C GLY A 131 -14.10 -16.93 15.48
N PHE A 132 -15.04 -17.63 16.09
CA PHE A 132 -14.77 -18.70 17.07
C PHE A 132 -13.87 -19.80 16.48
N ALA A 133 -14.18 -20.27 15.27
CA ALA A 133 -13.44 -21.38 14.65
C ALA A 133 -11.94 -21.07 14.50
N GLN A 134 -11.60 -19.82 14.10
CA GLN A 134 -10.22 -19.40 13.97
C GLN A 134 -9.52 -19.22 15.33
N LEU A 135 -10.26 -18.75 16.34
CA LEU A 135 -9.74 -18.69 17.72
C LEU A 135 -9.45 -20.09 18.25
N GLU A 136 -10.36 -21.03 18.03
CA GLU A 136 -10.21 -22.44 18.42
C GLU A 136 -9.00 -23.09 17.74
N GLU A 137 -8.84 -22.84 16.44
CA GLU A 137 -7.71 -23.35 15.66
C GLU A 137 -6.38 -22.76 16.16
N GLN A 138 -6.34 -21.44 16.43
CA GLN A 138 -5.16 -20.77 16.99
C GLN A 138 -4.78 -21.34 18.36
N CYS A 139 -5.76 -21.51 19.24
CA CYS A 139 -5.54 -22.12 20.57
C CYS A 139 -5.00 -23.57 20.43
N ALA A 140 -5.61 -24.36 19.55
CA ALA A 140 -5.17 -25.74 19.30
C ALA A 140 -3.71 -25.80 18.80
N ALA A 141 -3.36 -24.91 17.85
CA ALA A 141 -1.97 -24.83 17.33
C ALA A 141 -0.95 -24.50 18.43
N MET A 142 -1.36 -23.71 19.43
CA MET A 142 -0.49 -23.36 20.57
C MET A 142 -0.54 -24.39 21.69
N ASN A 143 -1.32 -25.47 21.54
CA ASN A 143 -1.61 -26.45 22.61
C ASN A 143 -2.20 -25.79 23.86
N VAL A 144 -3.09 -24.79 23.68
CA VAL A 144 -3.84 -24.11 24.74
C VAL A 144 -5.31 -24.52 24.62
N PRO A 145 -5.95 -25.06 25.67
CA PRO A 145 -7.37 -25.38 25.61
C PRO A 145 -8.20 -24.10 25.38
N CYS A 146 -9.01 -24.11 24.33
CA CYS A 146 -9.89 -22.97 24.01
C CYS A 146 -11.16 -22.98 24.90
N MET A 147 -11.82 -21.83 24.95
CA MET A 147 -13.18 -21.74 25.53
C MET A 147 -14.19 -22.44 24.60
N SER A 148 -15.31 -22.89 25.15
CA SER A 148 -16.39 -23.48 24.36
C SER A 148 -17.11 -22.43 23.49
N GLU A 149 -17.74 -22.87 22.40
CA GLU A 149 -18.52 -21.96 21.54
C GLU A 149 -19.66 -21.24 22.30
N PRO A 150 -20.43 -21.89 23.19
CA PRO A 150 -21.42 -21.19 24.00
C PRO A 150 -20.81 -20.09 24.90
N SER A 151 -19.68 -20.34 25.54
CA SER A 151 -18.96 -19.34 26.33
C SER A 151 -18.48 -18.16 25.45
N TYR A 152 -17.88 -18.44 24.32
CA TYR A 152 -17.47 -17.44 23.33
C TYR A 152 -18.66 -16.54 22.94
N ILE A 153 -19.81 -17.13 22.62
CA ILE A 153 -21.01 -16.41 22.23
C ILE A 153 -21.47 -15.48 23.38
N LYS A 154 -21.45 -15.97 24.59
CA LYS A 154 -21.86 -15.19 25.79
C LYS A 154 -20.94 -13.98 26.01
N TYR A 155 -19.62 -14.19 26.01
CA TYR A 155 -18.65 -13.08 26.11
C TYR A 155 -18.82 -12.06 24.97
N ARG A 156 -19.03 -12.54 23.75
CA ARG A 156 -19.26 -11.68 22.59
C ARG A 156 -20.55 -10.85 22.73
N GLU A 157 -21.63 -11.46 23.16
CA GLU A 157 -22.92 -10.74 23.37
C GLU A 157 -22.83 -9.65 24.43
N ASN A 158 -22.04 -9.88 25.48
CA ASN A 158 -21.78 -8.86 26.51
C ASN A 158 -21.01 -7.68 25.93
N LEU A 159 -20.02 -7.95 25.07
CA LEU A 159 -19.20 -6.92 24.45
C LEU A 159 -19.93 -6.03 23.43
N VAL A 160 -21.07 -6.46 22.86
CA VAL A 160 -21.79 -5.70 21.82
C VAL A 160 -22.14 -4.30 22.29
N ASP A 161 -22.67 -4.20 23.52
CA ASP A 161 -23.14 -2.92 24.09
C ASP A 161 -21.96 -1.97 24.40
N ASP A 162 -20.84 -2.52 24.89
CA ASP A 162 -19.62 -1.73 25.15
C ASP A 162 -19.01 -1.18 23.84
N PHE A 163 -18.96 -2.00 22.80
CA PHE A 163 -18.54 -1.56 21.47
C PHE A 163 -19.43 -0.44 20.92
N LYS A 164 -20.76 -0.61 21.02
CA LYS A 164 -21.74 0.38 20.56
C LYS A 164 -21.62 1.69 21.33
N LYS A 165 -21.48 1.62 22.64
CA LYS A 165 -21.34 2.79 23.52
C LYS A 165 -20.09 3.59 23.16
N THR A 166 -18.93 2.90 23.10
CA THR A 166 -17.64 3.54 22.76
C THR A 166 -17.69 4.16 21.36
N ALA A 167 -18.28 3.48 20.38
CA ALA A 167 -18.44 4.01 19.03
C ALA A 167 -19.37 5.25 19.01
N LEU A 168 -20.46 5.24 19.79
CA LEU A 168 -21.37 6.38 19.90
C LEU A 168 -20.63 7.60 20.47
N ASP A 169 -19.84 7.43 21.52
CA ASP A 169 -19.05 8.51 22.11
C ASP A 169 -18.04 9.08 21.07
N ASN A 170 -17.40 8.22 20.30
CA ASN A 170 -16.53 8.62 19.17
C ASN A 170 -17.28 9.44 18.12
N MET A 171 -18.48 9.05 17.76
CA MET A 171 -19.32 9.77 16.79
C MET A 171 -19.74 11.15 17.33
N LYS A 172 -20.11 11.23 18.63
CA LYS A 172 -20.46 12.48 19.30
C LYS A 172 -19.26 13.44 19.32
N MET A 173 -18.07 12.97 19.70
CA MET A 173 -16.85 13.76 19.69
C MET A 173 -16.53 14.29 18.28
N ALA A 174 -16.70 13.45 17.27
CA ALA A 174 -16.48 13.82 15.86
C ALA A 174 -17.48 14.90 15.42
N GLY A 175 -18.73 14.79 15.85
CA GLY A 175 -19.79 15.77 15.59
C GLY A 175 -19.48 17.12 16.20
N GLU A 176 -18.99 17.15 17.45
CA GLU A 176 -18.61 18.41 18.13
C GLU A 176 -17.48 19.14 17.38
N VAL A 177 -16.47 18.40 16.86
CA VAL A 177 -15.40 19.00 16.05
C VAL A 177 -15.95 19.58 14.73
N GLU A 178 -16.86 18.88 14.04
CA GLU A 178 -17.50 19.41 12.82
C GLU A 178 -18.34 20.66 13.13
N LYS A 179 -19.01 20.69 14.28
CA LYS A 179 -19.81 21.82 14.77
C LYS A 179 -18.94 23.05 15.00
N GLN A 180 -17.83 22.89 15.70
CA GLN A 180 -16.85 23.95 15.91
C GLN A 180 -16.32 24.52 14.58
N LEU A 181 -15.92 23.67 13.66
CA LEU A 181 -15.45 24.07 12.34
C LEU A 181 -16.53 24.81 11.52
N ALA A 182 -17.80 24.44 11.67
CA ALA A 182 -18.91 25.12 11.00
C ALA A 182 -19.14 26.50 11.58
N LEU A 183 -19.07 26.64 12.90
CA LEU A 183 -19.19 27.92 13.60
C LEU A 183 -18.04 28.87 13.23
N GLU A 184 -16.81 28.42 13.22
CA GLU A 184 -15.63 29.19 12.81
C GLU A 184 -15.74 29.74 11.38
N ARG A 185 -16.45 29.03 10.50
CA ARG A 185 -16.69 29.41 9.11
C ARG A 185 -17.97 30.21 8.90
N ASN A 186 -18.68 30.54 9.98
CA ASN A 186 -19.99 31.19 9.94
C ASN A 186 -21.03 30.45 9.11
N ASN A 187 -20.93 29.12 9.04
CA ASN A 187 -21.87 28.25 8.32
C ASN A 187 -23.06 27.93 9.20
N THR A 188 -23.99 28.89 9.35
CA THR A 188 -25.20 28.73 10.18
C THR A 188 -26.48 29.06 9.40
N ILE A 189 -27.59 28.42 9.79
CA ILE A 189 -28.95 28.71 9.33
C ILE A 189 -29.82 28.83 10.59
N ASN A 190 -30.38 30.01 10.82
CA ASN A 190 -31.20 30.30 12.03
C ASN A 190 -30.42 29.96 13.32
N GLY A 191 -29.12 30.24 13.34
CA GLY A 191 -28.26 29.98 14.48
C GLY A 191 -27.77 28.50 14.59
N ILE A 192 -28.26 27.58 13.76
CA ILE A 192 -27.86 26.17 13.79
C ILE A 192 -26.74 25.95 12.76
N PRO A 193 -25.60 25.41 13.15
CA PRO A 193 -24.53 25.15 12.21
C PRO A 193 -24.86 24.04 11.22
N TYR A 194 -24.38 24.20 9.96
CA TYR A 194 -24.60 23.20 8.91
C TYR A 194 -23.30 22.76 8.26
N ILE A 195 -23.28 21.50 7.82
CA ILE A 195 -22.11 20.89 7.19
C ILE A 195 -22.48 20.09 5.94
N PRO A 196 -21.53 19.89 5.00
CA PRO A 196 -21.64 18.82 4.02
C PRO A 196 -21.18 17.48 4.64
N VAL A 197 -21.85 16.39 4.23
CA VAL A 197 -21.53 15.05 4.70
C VAL A 197 -21.35 14.11 3.51
N VAL A 198 -20.55 13.07 3.69
CA VAL A 198 -20.42 11.95 2.74
C VAL A 198 -21.28 10.81 3.27
N ALA A 199 -22.11 10.22 2.42
CA ALA A 199 -22.99 9.11 2.80
C ALA A 199 -22.77 7.93 1.83
N ASP A 200 -22.72 6.71 2.39
CA ASP A 200 -22.51 5.49 1.59
C ASP A 200 -22.91 4.26 2.42
N GLY A 201 -23.17 3.15 1.74
CA GLY A 201 -23.54 1.90 2.37
C GLY A 201 -22.55 0.76 2.13
N SER A 202 -22.67 -0.25 2.98
CA SER A 202 -21.92 -1.50 2.81
C SER A 202 -22.78 -2.69 3.27
N TRP A 203 -22.61 -3.81 2.57
CA TRP A 203 -23.34 -5.04 2.92
C TRP A 203 -22.36 -6.09 3.47
N MET A 204 -22.83 -6.87 4.43
CA MET A 204 -22.05 -7.92 5.10
C MET A 204 -21.58 -8.99 4.10
N LYS A 205 -22.44 -9.40 3.16
CA LYS A 205 -22.12 -10.40 2.14
C LYS A 205 -21.92 -9.70 0.78
N ARG A 206 -20.99 -10.18 0.00
CA ARG A 206 -20.82 -9.71 -1.40
C ARG A 206 -22.06 -10.07 -2.20
N SER A 207 -22.56 -9.10 -2.94
CA SER A 207 -23.66 -9.29 -3.90
C SER A 207 -23.06 -9.35 -5.32
N TYR A 208 -23.41 -10.37 -6.07
CA TYR A 208 -22.95 -10.55 -7.45
C TYR A 208 -24.14 -10.55 -8.39
N GLY A 209 -23.98 -9.87 -9.51
CA GLY A 209 -25.02 -9.78 -10.53
C GLY A 209 -26.31 -9.14 -10.01
N THR A 210 -27.43 -9.80 -10.16
CA THR A 210 -28.76 -9.32 -9.76
C THR A 210 -29.14 -9.68 -8.30
N ALA A 211 -28.33 -10.49 -7.61
CA ALA A 211 -28.67 -10.99 -6.27
C ALA A 211 -28.24 -10.05 -5.15
N TYR A 212 -29.07 -9.09 -4.81
CA TYR A 212 -28.90 -8.15 -3.69
C TYR A 212 -29.65 -8.66 -2.45
N ASN A 213 -29.23 -9.79 -1.91
CA ASN A 213 -29.92 -10.51 -0.83
C ASN A 213 -29.15 -10.56 0.48
N SER A 214 -28.30 -9.60 0.78
CA SER A 214 -27.59 -9.56 2.07
C SER A 214 -28.59 -9.43 3.22
N LEU A 215 -28.37 -10.22 4.28
CA LEU A 215 -29.22 -10.20 5.48
C LEU A 215 -28.86 -9.05 6.42
N SER A 216 -27.68 -8.46 6.29
CA SER A 216 -27.24 -7.32 7.10
C SER A 216 -26.52 -6.31 6.22
N GLY A 217 -26.69 -5.04 6.56
CA GLY A 217 -26.04 -3.92 5.91
C GLY A 217 -25.89 -2.76 6.86
N VAL A 218 -25.12 -1.77 6.45
CA VAL A 218 -24.86 -0.55 7.23
C VAL A 218 -24.89 0.66 6.28
N GLY A 219 -25.51 1.74 6.73
CA GLY A 219 -25.35 3.08 6.15
C GLY A 219 -24.47 3.92 7.06
N ALA A 220 -23.55 4.67 6.50
CA ALA A 220 -22.60 5.50 7.22
C ALA A 220 -22.68 6.94 6.74
N ILE A 221 -22.56 7.89 7.69
CA ILE A 221 -22.46 9.33 7.44
C ILE A 221 -21.15 9.83 8.01
N ILE A 222 -20.39 10.53 7.17
CA ILE A 222 -19.01 11.00 7.45
C ILE A 222 -18.99 12.52 7.31
N GLY A 223 -18.48 13.24 8.31
CA GLY A 223 -18.28 14.68 8.23
C GLY A 223 -17.26 15.02 7.12
N TYR A 224 -17.60 15.97 6.29
CA TYR A 224 -16.76 16.28 5.12
C TYR A 224 -15.42 16.91 5.53
N HIS A 225 -15.40 17.75 6.56
CA HIS A 225 -14.19 18.48 6.94
C HIS A 225 -13.23 17.63 7.76
N THR A 226 -13.72 16.95 8.79
CA THR A 226 -12.90 16.09 9.66
C THR A 226 -12.57 14.74 9.05
N LYS A 227 -13.36 14.29 8.09
CA LYS A 227 -13.35 12.92 7.53
C LYS A 227 -13.67 11.85 8.60
N LYS A 228 -14.32 12.22 9.69
CA LYS A 228 -14.70 11.30 10.78
C LYS A 228 -16.13 10.82 10.60
N ILE A 229 -16.40 9.59 11.08
CA ILE A 229 -17.76 9.01 11.10
C ILE A 229 -18.60 9.78 12.13
N LEU A 230 -19.74 10.27 11.69
CA LEU A 230 -20.73 10.95 12.54
C LEU A 230 -21.90 10.03 12.92
N PHE A 231 -22.21 9.08 12.04
CA PHE A 231 -23.35 8.16 12.27
C PHE A 231 -23.14 6.86 11.50
N VAL A 232 -23.52 5.76 12.12
CA VAL A 232 -23.72 4.47 11.43
C VAL A 232 -25.07 3.87 11.85
N GLY A 233 -25.85 3.42 10.86
CA GLY A 233 -27.09 2.68 11.08
C GLY A 233 -26.96 1.26 10.57
N VAL A 234 -27.00 0.27 11.48
CA VAL A 234 -26.96 -1.14 11.10
C VAL A 234 -28.38 -1.65 10.88
N ARG A 235 -28.59 -2.35 9.78
CA ARG A 235 -29.86 -3.03 9.45
C ARG A 235 -29.63 -4.53 9.38
N ASN A 236 -30.48 -5.28 10.08
CA ASN A 236 -30.40 -6.74 10.13
C ASN A 236 -31.81 -7.35 9.94
N LYS A 237 -31.95 -8.19 8.92
CA LYS A 237 -33.19 -8.86 8.53
C LYS A 237 -33.42 -10.20 9.23
N PHE A 238 -32.42 -10.68 10.00
CA PHE A 238 -32.43 -12.06 10.48
C PHE A 238 -32.25 -12.17 11.99
N CYS A 239 -33.08 -12.98 12.59
CA CYS A 239 -32.91 -13.49 13.94
C CYS A 239 -33.30 -14.97 13.95
N ALA A 240 -32.39 -15.86 14.40
CA ALA A 240 -32.63 -17.29 14.40
C ALA A 240 -33.83 -17.69 15.25
N ILE A 241 -34.07 -17.03 16.41
CA ILE A 241 -35.19 -17.32 17.29
C ILE A 241 -36.51 -16.92 16.62
N CYS A 242 -36.54 -15.71 16.04
CA CYS A 242 -37.72 -15.21 15.29
C CYS A 242 -38.03 -16.09 14.07
N ASP A 243 -37.00 -16.44 13.30
CA ASP A 243 -37.10 -17.25 12.09
C ASP A 243 -37.64 -18.67 12.42
N MET A 244 -37.14 -19.27 13.52
CA MET A 244 -37.60 -20.58 13.97
C MET A 244 -39.08 -20.53 14.43
N ALA A 245 -39.45 -19.49 15.17
CA ALA A 245 -40.81 -19.28 15.64
C ALA A 245 -41.78 -19.04 14.46
N GLU A 246 -41.37 -18.24 13.48
CA GLU A 246 -42.10 -17.98 12.23
C GLU A 246 -42.34 -19.27 11.44
N ARG A 247 -41.31 -20.12 11.26
CA ARG A 247 -41.45 -21.42 10.59
C ARG A 247 -42.38 -22.40 11.32
N LYS A 248 -42.46 -22.29 12.65
CA LYS A 248 -43.33 -23.14 13.46
C LYS A 248 -44.71 -22.51 13.70
N SER A 249 -44.93 -21.31 13.19
CA SER A 249 -46.14 -20.50 13.40
C SER A 249 -46.48 -20.30 14.90
N VAL A 250 -45.44 -20.10 15.73
CA VAL A 250 -45.56 -19.86 17.18
C VAL A 250 -44.98 -18.51 17.55
N LYS A 251 -45.38 -17.96 18.69
CA LYS A 251 -44.80 -16.71 19.21
C LYS A 251 -43.31 -16.95 19.60
N PRO A 252 -42.37 -16.11 19.23
CA PRO A 252 -40.98 -16.26 19.64
C PRO A 252 -40.83 -16.11 21.17
N ARG A 253 -39.97 -16.90 21.78
CA ARG A 253 -39.58 -16.75 23.18
C ARG A 253 -38.95 -15.38 23.42
N VAL A 254 -39.05 -14.86 24.64
CA VAL A 254 -38.42 -13.59 25.03
C VAL A 254 -36.89 -13.71 24.82
N HIS A 255 -36.32 -12.76 24.09
CA HIS A 255 -34.89 -12.74 23.78
C HIS A 255 -34.40 -11.34 23.34
N LYS A 256 -33.15 -11.04 23.49
CA LYS A 256 -32.51 -9.84 22.90
C LYS A 256 -32.50 -10.02 21.38
N CYS A 257 -33.36 -9.28 20.68
CA CYS A 257 -33.53 -9.42 19.23
C CYS A 257 -32.77 -8.36 18.49
N TYR A 258 -31.92 -8.80 17.56
CA TYR A 258 -31.12 -7.91 16.70
C TYR A 258 -31.74 -7.73 15.32
N LYS A 259 -32.92 -8.34 15.04
CA LYS A 259 -33.69 -8.11 13.81
C LYS A 259 -34.39 -6.75 13.94
N ASN A 260 -34.02 -5.79 13.13
CA ASN A 260 -34.52 -4.42 13.10
C ASN A 260 -34.95 -3.96 11.69
N PHE A 261 -35.07 -4.91 10.76
CA PHE A 261 -35.43 -4.59 9.38
C PHE A 261 -36.27 -5.72 8.78
N ASP A 262 -37.21 -5.36 7.89
CA ASP A 262 -38.11 -6.33 7.27
C ASP A 262 -37.35 -7.23 6.26
N ARG A 263 -37.57 -8.53 6.34
CA ARG A 263 -36.91 -9.58 5.56
C ARG A 263 -37.17 -9.42 4.05
N ASN A 264 -38.37 -8.97 3.68
CA ASN A 264 -38.81 -8.92 2.28
C ASN A 264 -38.36 -7.68 1.52
N THR A 265 -37.79 -6.69 2.18
CA THR A 265 -37.30 -5.48 1.55
C THR A 265 -35.94 -5.69 0.84
N SER A 266 -35.60 -4.85 -0.13
CA SER A 266 -34.32 -4.93 -0.83
C SER A 266 -33.13 -4.57 0.07
N SER A 267 -31.92 -5.00 -0.29
CA SER A 267 -30.70 -4.62 0.42
C SER A 267 -30.36 -3.13 0.23
N THR A 268 -30.69 -2.56 -0.93
CA THR A 268 -30.49 -1.11 -1.18
C THR A 268 -31.35 -0.25 -0.26
N LYS A 269 -32.55 -0.74 0.11
CA LYS A 269 -33.41 -0.02 1.05
C LYS A 269 -32.85 -0.01 2.49
N MET A 270 -32.01 -0.99 2.88
CA MET A 270 -31.29 -0.96 4.16
C MET A 270 -30.36 0.24 4.24
N GLU A 271 -29.65 0.53 3.15
CA GLU A 271 -28.74 1.67 3.07
C GLU A 271 -29.51 3.01 3.15
N SER A 272 -30.52 3.18 2.31
CA SER A 272 -31.30 4.45 2.26
C SER A 272 -32.01 4.72 3.58
N ASP A 273 -32.56 3.70 4.22
CA ASP A 273 -33.25 3.80 5.52
C ASP A 273 -32.25 4.16 6.66
N ALA A 274 -31.09 3.51 6.69
CA ALA A 274 -30.05 3.79 7.69
C ALA A 274 -29.48 5.21 7.55
N ILE A 275 -29.26 5.68 6.33
CA ILE A 275 -28.76 7.03 6.08
C ILE A 275 -29.83 8.07 6.45
N ALA A 276 -31.11 7.84 6.07
CA ALA A 276 -32.21 8.74 6.43
C ALA A 276 -32.40 8.86 7.96
N GLU A 277 -32.22 7.76 8.69
CA GLU A 277 -32.23 7.77 10.17
C GLU A 277 -31.14 8.72 10.72
N GLY A 278 -29.91 8.65 10.17
CA GLY A 278 -28.81 9.53 10.61
C GLY A 278 -29.08 11.00 10.32
N PHE A 279 -29.76 11.33 9.21
CA PHE A 279 -30.21 12.70 8.94
C PHE A 279 -31.26 13.16 9.96
N LYS A 280 -32.21 12.30 10.32
CA LYS A 280 -33.26 12.58 11.31
C LYS A 280 -32.66 12.89 12.68
N TYR A 281 -31.66 12.13 13.11
CA TYR A 281 -31.04 12.28 14.43
C TYR A 281 -29.89 13.31 14.49
N SER A 282 -29.52 13.94 13.37
CA SER A 282 -28.36 14.84 13.32
C SER A 282 -28.48 16.05 14.27
N LEU A 283 -29.66 16.61 14.41
CA LEU A 283 -29.93 17.74 15.33
C LEU A 283 -29.86 17.32 16.79
N GLU A 284 -30.50 16.20 17.14
CA GLU A 284 -30.50 15.65 18.50
C GLU A 284 -29.10 15.19 18.94
N MET A 285 -28.40 14.49 18.07
CA MET A 285 -27.13 13.86 18.39
C MET A 285 -25.95 14.85 18.35
N HIS A 286 -25.97 15.83 17.44
CA HIS A 286 -24.82 16.72 17.16
C HIS A 286 -25.16 18.22 17.16
N GLY A 287 -26.43 18.59 17.13
CA GLY A 287 -26.84 19.98 16.90
C GLY A 287 -26.43 20.51 15.52
N LEU A 288 -26.44 19.64 14.49
CA LEU A 288 -25.95 19.93 13.14
C LEU A 288 -27.01 19.68 12.08
N ILE A 289 -27.12 20.57 11.11
CA ILE A 289 -27.88 20.36 9.88
C ILE A 289 -26.92 19.77 8.81
N TYR A 290 -27.24 18.58 8.27
CA TYR A 290 -26.53 17.99 7.13
C TYR A 290 -27.11 18.56 5.84
N LYS A 291 -26.72 19.81 5.49
CA LYS A 291 -27.27 20.58 4.37
C LYS A 291 -26.97 19.97 3.00
N THR A 292 -25.82 19.33 2.87
CA THR A 292 -25.35 18.76 1.59
C THR A 292 -24.92 17.32 1.79
N VAL A 293 -25.48 16.41 0.97
CA VAL A 293 -25.05 15.02 0.95
C VAL A 293 -24.21 14.74 -0.32
N ILE A 294 -23.02 14.22 -0.11
CA ILE A 294 -22.13 13.73 -1.14
C ILE A 294 -22.33 12.21 -1.22
N ALA A 295 -22.89 11.73 -2.30
CA ALA A 295 -23.18 10.30 -2.48
C ALA A 295 -22.82 9.87 -3.92
N ASP A 296 -22.92 8.58 -4.16
CA ASP A 296 -22.77 8.07 -5.54
C ASP A 296 -24.06 8.28 -6.34
N GLY A 297 -24.08 7.79 -7.58
CA GLY A 297 -25.20 8.01 -8.51
C GLY A 297 -26.53 7.38 -8.11
N ASP A 298 -26.61 6.63 -6.98
CA ASP A 298 -27.89 6.04 -6.54
C ASP A 298 -28.86 7.15 -6.07
N SER A 299 -30.00 7.20 -6.72
CA SER A 299 -31.06 8.18 -6.40
C SER A 299 -31.89 7.76 -5.18
N SER A 300 -31.90 6.48 -4.80
CA SER A 300 -32.78 5.95 -3.77
C SER A 300 -32.48 6.55 -2.39
N VAL A 301 -31.20 6.71 -2.05
CA VAL A 301 -30.77 7.35 -0.77
C VAL A 301 -31.29 8.79 -0.71
N TYR A 302 -31.04 9.56 -1.76
CA TYR A 302 -31.45 10.97 -1.80
C TYR A 302 -32.96 11.14 -1.78
N GLN A 303 -33.71 10.29 -2.52
CA GLN A 303 -35.17 10.31 -2.51
C GLN A 303 -35.71 10.03 -1.09
N THR A 304 -35.14 9.02 -0.41
CA THR A 304 -35.57 8.69 0.97
C THR A 304 -35.32 9.86 1.93
N ILE A 305 -34.19 10.58 1.78
CA ILE A 305 -33.91 11.78 2.60
C ILE A 305 -34.96 12.86 2.34
N LEU A 306 -35.29 13.14 1.06
CA LEU A 306 -36.29 14.14 0.68
C LEU A 306 -37.69 13.77 1.20
N ASP A 307 -38.08 12.51 1.13
CA ASP A 307 -39.39 12.02 1.61
C ASP A 307 -39.53 12.17 3.13
N ASN A 308 -38.45 11.95 3.87
CA ASN A 308 -38.41 12.09 5.35
C ASN A 308 -38.39 13.54 5.83
N ARG A 309 -37.96 14.49 4.97
CA ARG A 309 -37.87 15.93 5.29
C ARG A 309 -37.25 16.22 6.69
N PRO A 310 -36.00 15.79 6.94
CA PRO A 310 -35.42 15.83 8.29
C PRO A 310 -35.30 17.24 8.89
N TYR A 311 -35.27 18.30 8.10
CA TYR A 311 -35.12 19.68 8.52
C TYR A 311 -36.33 20.54 8.09
N ARG A 312 -37.54 19.98 8.20
CA ARG A 312 -38.80 20.66 7.83
C ARG A 312 -39.01 21.93 8.67
N GLU A 313 -38.76 21.84 9.97
CA GLU A 313 -38.96 22.95 10.91
C GLU A 313 -37.96 24.11 10.66
N GLN A 314 -36.77 23.76 10.20
CA GLN A 314 -35.72 24.73 9.86
C GLN A 314 -35.87 25.30 8.43
N MET A 315 -36.86 24.82 7.68
CA MET A 315 -37.12 25.15 6.27
C MET A 315 -35.92 24.88 5.37
N VAL A 316 -35.17 23.81 5.64
CA VAL A 316 -33.96 23.43 4.87
C VAL A 316 -34.21 22.16 4.06
N THR A 317 -33.97 22.24 2.75
CA THR A 317 -33.93 21.08 1.86
C THR A 317 -32.48 20.62 1.66
N VAL A 318 -32.22 19.35 1.84
CA VAL A 318 -30.90 18.76 1.66
C VAL A 318 -30.55 18.77 0.18
N LYS A 319 -29.34 19.26 -0.18
CA LYS A 319 -28.83 19.28 -1.56
C LYS A 319 -27.94 18.06 -1.78
N LYS A 320 -28.14 17.34 -2.89
CA LYS A 320 -27.25 16.24 -3.31
C LYS A 320 -26.11 16.78 -4.20
N ILE A 321 -24.91 16.35 -3.94
CA ILE A 321 -23.72 16.56 -4.77
C ILE A 321 -23.19 15.19 -5.19
N GLU A 322 -22.99 14.98 -6.49
CA GLU A 322 -22.46 13.74 -7.01
C GLU A 322 -20.96 13.64 -6.80
N CYS A 323 -20.48 12.46 -6.46
CA CYS A 323 -19.05 12.19 -6.32
C CYS A 323 -18.33 12.38 -7.66
N THR A 324 -17.37 13.30 -7.73
CA THR A 324 -16.59 13.62 -8.93
C THR A 324 -15.94 12.37 -9.55
N ASN A 325 -15.41 11.47 -8.72
CA ASN A 325 -14.79 10.23 -9.20
C ASN A 325 -15.79 9.33 -9.93
N HIS A 326 -17.01 9.19 -9.40
CA HIS A 326 -18.07 8.39 -10.01
C HIS A 326 -18.57 9.00 -11.31
N LEU A 327 -18.77 10.33 -11.35
CA LEU A 327 -19.15 11.04 -12.57
C LEU A 327 -18.14 10.79 -13.71
N LEU A 328 -16.85 10.97 -13.41
CA LEU A 328 -15.78 10.79 -14.41
C LEU A 328 -15.59 9.32 -14.82
N ARG A 329 -15.76 8.36 -13.90
CA ARG A 329 -15.74 6.92 -14.21
C ARG A 329 -16.92 6.56 -15.13
N ASN A 330 -18.11 7.07 -14.84
CA ASN A 330 -19.30 6.83 -15.64
C ASN A 330 -19.16 7.42 -17.04
N LEU A 331 -18.61 8.62 -17.17
CA LEU A 331 -18.26 9.18 -18.49
C LEU A 331 -17.32 8.24 -19.25
N CYS A 332 -16.23 7.79 -18.62
CA CYS A 332 -15.29 6.87 -19.28
C CYS A 332 -15.97 5.57 -19.72
N LYS A 333 -16.89 5.02 -18.93
CA LYS A 333 -17.69 3.83 -19.30
C LYS A 333 -18.57 4.10 -20.53
N LYS A 334 -19.27 5.25 -20.55
CA LYS A 334 -20.11 5.65 -21.69
C LYS A 334 -19.28 5.83 -22.97
N LEU A 335 -18.13 6.52 -22.87
CA LEU A 335 -17.22 6.72 -24.01
C LEU A 335 -16.61 5.38 -24.49
N LYS A 336 -16.33 4.47 -23.56
CA LYS A 336 -15.85 3.12 -23.91
C LYS A 336 -16.92 2.36 -24.69
N ALA A 337 -18.18 2.43 -24.28
CA ALA A 337 -19.32 1.82 -25.02
C ALA A 337 -19.44 2.41 -26.44
N VAL A 338 -19.21 3.72 -26.60
CA VAL A 338 -19.18 4.36 -27.94
C VAL A 338 -18.03 3.76 -28.78
N ALA A 339 -16.85 3.61 -28.20
CA ALA A 339 -15.66 3.02 -28.86
C ALA A 339 -15.87 1.54 -29.24
N GLU A 340 -16.75 0.84 -28.52
CA GLU A 340 -17.08 -0.57 -28.76
C GLU A 340 -18.30 -0.77 -29.70
N THR A 341 -18.98 0.30 -30.12
CA THR A 341 -20.11 0.24 -31.04
C THR A 341 -19.73 -0.53 -32.30
N THR A 342 -20.56 -1.51 -32.71
CA THR A 342 -20.34 -2.31 -33.90
C THR A 342 -21.33 -1.86 -35.00
N GLN A 343 -20.89 -1.94 -36.25
CA GLN A 343 -21.81 -1.76 -37.41
C GLN A 343 -22.37 -3.11 -37.83
N PRO A 344 -23.61 -3.17 -38.29
CA PRO A 344 -24.15 -4.37 -38.94
C PRO A 344 -23.26 -4.80 -40.13
N LYS A 345 -23.20 -6.09 -40.41
CA LYS A 345 -22.35 -6.66 -41.48
C LYS A 345 -22.67 -6.03 -42.85
N THR A 346 -23.92 -5.65 -43.07
CA THR A 346 -24.42 -5.02 -44.29
C THR A 346 -24.00 -3.55 -44.46
N GLN A 347 -23.54 -2.91 -43.37
CA GLN A 347 -23.18 -1.48 -43.37
C GLN A 347 -21.70 -1.23 -43.01
N ARG A 348 -20.84 -2.23 -43.18
CA ARG A 348 -19.41 -2.10 -42.87
C ARG A 348 -18.75 -1.09 -43.81
N GLN A 349 -18.32 0.04 -43.24
CA GLN A 349 -17.60 1.09 -43.95
C GLN A 349 -16.11 1.06 -43.59
N ARG A 350 -15.27 1.26 -44.61
CA ARG A 350 -13.81 1.38 -44.39
C ARG A 350 -13.51 2.57 -43.44
N GLY A 351 -12.62 2.41 -42.50
CA GLY A 351 -12.22 3.47 -41.58
C GLY A 351 -13.00 3.53 -40.26
N PHE A 352 -14.18 2.87 -40.15
CA PHE A 352 -14.97 2.90 -38.91
C PHE A 352 -14.23 2.34 -37.72
N VAL A 353 -13.50 1.24 -37.90
CA VAL A 353 -12.67 0.62 -36.82
C VAL A 353 -11.55 1.56 -36.39
N GLN A 354 -10.92 2.26 -37.34
CA GLN A 354 -9.87 3.25 -37.04
C GLN A 354 -10.42 4.39 -36.18
N LEU A 355 -11.61 4.91 -36.52
CA LEU A 355 -12.26 5.98 -35.76
C LEU A 355 -12.66 5.53 -34.37
N ARG A 356 -13.11 4.28 -34.19
CA ARG A 356 -13.36 3.70 -32.87
C ARG A 356 -12.08 3.68 -32.02
N ASN A 357 -10.94 3.32 -32.61
CA ASN A 357 -9.64 3.34 -31.92
C ASN A 357 -9.22 4.78 -31.54
N VAL A 358 -9.50 5.76 -32.42
CA VAL A 358 -9.27 7.18 -32.10
C VAL A 358 -10.10 7.58 -30.87
N VAL A 359 -11.39 7.20 -30.81
CA VAL A 359 -12.24 7.47 -29.64
C VAL A 359 -11.65 6.79 -28.40
N LYS A 360 -11.32 5.50 -28.49
CA LYS A 360 -10.76 4.70 -27.37
C LYS A 360 -9.49 5.35 -26.79
N ASN A 361 -8.58 5.79 -27.66
CA ASN A 361 -7.30 6.38 -27.25
C ASN A 361 -7.47 7.76 -26.59
N ASN A 362 -8.58 8.47 -26.90
CA ASN A 362 -8.83 9.82 -26.40
C ASN A 362 -9.77 9.87 -25.18
N ILE A 363 -10.28 8.76 -24.67
CA ILE A 363 -11.16 8.73 -23.48
C ILE A 363 -10.51 9.44 -22.29
N LEU A 364 -9.25 9.12 -22.01
CA LEU A 364 -8.51 9.72 -20.88
C LEU A 364 -8.15 11.19 -21.13
N ASN A 365 -7.94 11.59 -22.37
CA ASN A 365 -7.70 12.99 -22.73
C ASN A 365 -8.95 13.83 -22.47
N ILE A 366 -10.12 13.36 -22.88
CA ILE A 366 -11.41 14.00 -22.58
C ILE A 366 -11.59 14.18 -21.06
N ARG A 367 -11.34 13.12 -20.30
CA ARG A 367 -11.42 13.17 -18.83
C ARG A 367 -10.47 14.22 -18.24
N LYS A 368 -9.20 14.24 -18.67
CA LYS A 368 -8.18 15.20 -18.21
C LYS A 368 -8.57 16.64 -18.51
N GLU A 369 -9.11 16.90 -19.69
CA GLU A 369 -9.55 18.26 -20.09
C GLU A 369 -10.73 18.74 -19.23
N ILE A 370 -11.68 17.86 -18.88
CA ILE A 370 -12.77 18.18 -17.94
C ILE A 370 -12.19 18.54 -16.56
N GLU A 371 -11.24 17.73 -16.06
CA GLU A 371 -10.58 17.98 -14.76
C GLU A 371 -9.82 19.31 -14.77
N LYS A 372 -9.12 19.63 -15.88
CA LYS A 372 -8.43 20.91 -16.07
C LYS A 372 -9.41 22.09 -16.08
N ALA A 373 -10.47 22.00 -16.86
CA ALA A 373 -11.52 23.03 -16.97
C ALA A 373 -12.11 23.32 -15.58
N ALA A 374 -12.52 22.28 -14.84
CA ALA A 374 -13.07 22.42 -13.50
C ALA A 374 -12.05 23.08 -12.52
N LYS A 375 -10.76 22.70 -12.64
CA LYS A 375 -9.68 23.27 -11.83
C LYS A 375 -9.46 24.75 -12.14
N LEU A 376 -9.53 25.15 -13.41
CA LEU A 376 -9.40 26.57 -13.83
C LEU A 376 -10.55 27.39 -13.26
N ARG A 377 -11.80 26.97 -13.46
CA ARG A 377 -12.98 27.69 -12.97
C ARG A 377 -12.99 27.83 -11.43
N ARG A 378 -12.48 26.84 -10.69
CA ARG A 378 -12.36 26.94 -9.23
C ARG A 378 -11.45 28.07 -8.78
N LYS A 379 -10.39 28.37 -9.54
CA LYS A 379 -9.41 29.42 -9.24
C LYS A 379 -9.92 30.85 -9.47
N GLU A 380 -11.05 31.01 -10.17
CA GLU A 380 -11.64 32.34 -10.47
C GLU A 380 -12.37 32.86 -9.23
N GLU A 381 -11.67 33.53 -8.31
CA GLU A 381 -12.20 33.92 -7.00
C GLU A 381 -13.33 34.99 -7.07
N ARG A 382 -13.30 35.87 -8.08
CA ARG A 382 -14.22 37.00 -8.21
C ARG A 382 -15.60 36.68 -8.83
N ILE A 383 -15.77 35.44 -9.33
CA ILE A 383 -17.00 35.02 -10.03
C ILE A 383 -17.87 34.21 -9.07
N PRO A 384 -19.16 34.50 -8.93
CA PRO A 384 -20.08 33.67 -8.13
C PRO A 384 -20.15 32.24 -8.60
N GLN A 385 -20.34 31.29 -7.69
CA GLN A 385 -20.30 29.84 -7.97
C GLN A 385 -21.24 29.39 -9.08
N HIS A 386 -22.47 29.94 -9.13
CA HIS A 386 -23.43 29.54 -10.15
C HIS A 386 -22.99 29.96 -11.57
N TYR A 387 -22.36 31.14 -11.71
CA TYR A 387 -21.78 31.55 -12.98
C TYR A 387 -20.60 30.70 -13.40
N LYS A 388 -19.73 30.32 -12.42
CA LYS A 388 -18.64 29.37 -12.69
C LYS A 388 -19.17 28.04 -13.20
N ALA A 389 -20.29 27.55 -12.64
CA ALA A 389 -20.92 26.29 -13.06
C ALA A 389 -21.45 26.37 -14.50
N ILE A 390 -22.11 27.50 -14.87
CA ILE A 390 -22.59 27.76 -16.22
C ILE A 390 -21.41 27.81 -17.22
N GLU A 391 -20.35 28.52 -16.88
CA GLU A 391 -19.17 28.61 -17.74
C GLU A 391 -18.43 27.26 -17.83
N LEU A 392 -18.36 26.51 -16.74
CA LEU A 392 -17.81 25.14 -16.77
C LEU A 392 -18.65 24.21 -17.66
N GLN A 393 -19.98 24.34 -17.62
CA GLN A 393 -20.87 23.57 -18.52
C GLN A 393 -20.53 23.83 -19.99
N LYS A 394 -20.40 25.12 -20.36
CA LYS A 394 -20.00 25.50 -21.73
C LYS A 394 -18.61 24.99 -22.10
N ASP A 395 -17.65 25.03 -21.14
CA ASP A 395 -16.31 24.49 -21.35
C ASP A 395 -16.35 22.98 -21.65
N ILE A 396 -17.08 22.22 -20.84
CA ILE A 396 -17.22 20.76 -20.99
C ILE A 396 -17.80 20.42 -22.36
N LEU A 397 -18.82 21.13 -22.81
CA LEU A 397 -19.47 20.92 -24.13
C LEU A 397 -18.51 21.17 -25.30
N SER A 398 -17.49 22.00 -25.15
CA SER A 398 -16.48 22.28 -26.18
C SER A 398 -15.33 21.28 -26.23
N ILE A 399 -15.13 20.48 -25.19
CA ILE A 399 -13.98 19.56 -25.06
C ILE A 399 -13.91 18.50 -26.18
N PRO A 400 -15.02 17.87 -26.64
CA PRO A 400 -14.89 16.89 -27.74
C PRO A 400 -14.30 17.50 -29.01
N SER A 401 -14.74 18.70 -29.43
CA SER A 401 -14.18 19.38 -30.61
C SER A 401 -12.66 19.55 -30.46
N HIS A 402 -12.21 20.09 -29.34
CA HIS A 402 -10.80 20.30 -29.04
C HIS A 402 -9.99 18.99 -29.08
N VAL A 403 -10.44 17.96 -28.39
CA VAL A 403 -9.69 16.68 -28.26
C VAL A 403 -9.59 15.94 -29.60
N PHE A 404 -10.58 16.13 -30.50
CA PHE A 404 -10.57 15.49 -31.81
C PHE A 404 -10.04 16.40 -32.93
N GLY A 405 -9.41 17.56 -32.60
CA GLY A 405 -8.63 18.38 -33.53
C GLY A 405 -9.40 19.50 -34.23
N GLU A 406 -10.56 19.94 -33.66
CA GLU A 406 -11.27 21.11 -34.14
C GLU A 406 -11.17 22.23 -33.10
N HIS A 407 -10.35 23.25 -33.37
CA HIS A 407 -9.98 24.25 -32.38
C HIS A 407 -10.74 25.59 -32.47
N LYS A 408 -11.67 25.77 -33.45
CA LYS A 408 -12.45 26.99 -33.63
C LYS A 408 -13.18 27.50 -32.37
N ARG A 409 -13.57 26.58 -31.45
CA ARG A 409 -14.23 26.92 -30.20
C ARG A 409 -13.26 27.30 -29.07
N CYS A 410 -11.95 27.06 -29.24
CA CYS A 410 -10.93 27.40 -28.22
C CYS A 410 -10.73 28.91 -28.17
N GLU A 411 -10.57 29.56 -29.32
CA GLU A 411 -10.39 31.02 -29.44
C GLU A 411 -11.61 31.78 -28.91
N ALA A 412 -12.81 31.34 -29.30
CA ALA A 412 -14.07 31.98 -28.88
C ALA A 412 -14.26 31.96 -27.34
N ARG A 413 -13.48 31.15 -26.60
CA ARG A 413 -13.53 31.00 -25.15
C ARG A 413 -12.35 31.65 -24.42
N GLY A 414 -11.52 32.40 -25.15
CA GLY A 414 -10.34 33.06 -24.57
C GLY A 414 -9.30 32.09 -24.02
N ARG A 415 -9.29 30.84 -24.47
CA ARG A 415 -8.27 29.86 -24.11
C ARG A 415 -7.09 29.93 -25.07
N ILE A 416 -5.90 30.13 -24.56
CA ILE A 416 -4.67 29.97 -25.33
C ILE A 416 -4.51 28.48 -25.62
N CYS A 417 -4.90 28.07 -26.80
CA CYS A 417 -4.76 26.68 -27.26
C CYS A 417 -3.45 26.56 -28.04
N LYS A 418 -2.44 26.00 -27.41
CA LYS A 418 -1.12 25.75 -28.06
C LYS A 418 -1.21 24.78 -29.25
N GLU A 419 -2.31 24.05 -29.35
CA GLU A 419 -2.53 23.07 -30.42
C GLU A 419 -3.24 23.67 -31.65
N SER A 420 -3.75 24.91 -31.57
CA SER A 420 -4.40 25.59 -32.69
C SER A 420 -3.41 25.99 -33.82
N GLU A 421 -2.13 26.07 -33.48
CA GLU A 421 -1.03 26.44 -34.41
C GLU A 421 -0.38 25.22 -35.07
N ASP A 422 -0.73 24.00 -34.66
CA ASP A 422 -0.12 22.77 -35.17
C ASP A 422 -0.98 22.20 -36.30
N GLU A 423 -0.73 22.65 -37.53
CA GLU A 423 -1.41 22.19 -38.76
C GLU A 423 -1.18 20.70 -39.06
N THR A 424 -0.22 20.06 -38.42
CA THR A 424 0.06 18.63 -38.62
C THR A 424 -0.96 17.70 -37.93
N LYS A 425 -1.71 18.20 -36.95
CA LYS A 425 -2.68 17.40 -36.23
C LYS A 425 -3.99 17.21 -37.01
N LYS A 426 -4.33 15.96 -37.26
CA LYS A 426 -5.51 15.58 -38.04
C LYS A 426 -6.82 15.89 -37.31
N ASN A 427 -7.70 16.63 -37.95
CA ASN A 427 -9.08 16.87 -37.48
C ASN A 427 -9.96 15.65 -37.77
N TYR A 428 -10.40 14.97 -36.73
CA TYR A 428 -11.25 13.78 -36.79
C TYR A 428 -12.75 14.11 -36.68
N VAL A 429 -13.12 15.34 -36.30
CA VAL A 429 -14.55 15.71 -36.04
C VAL A 429 -15.45 15.47 -37.27
N PRO A 430 -15.09 15.91 -38.51
CA PRO A 430 -15.95 15.64 -39.66
C PRO A 430 -16.20 14.14 -39.91
N SER A 431 -15.14 13.32 -39.77
CA SER A 431 -15.25 11.87 -39.95
C SER A 431 -16.09 11.22 -38.83
N LEU A 432 -15.92 11.63 -37.58
CA LEU A 432 -16.69 11.13 -36.44
C LEU A 432 -18.17 11.48 -36.57
N LYS A 433 -18.50 12.68 -37.13
CA LYS A 433 -19.87 13.10 -37.44
C LYS A 433 -20.48 12.24 -38.56
N LEU A 434 -19.76 12.03 -39.67
CA LEU A 434 -20.19 11.23 -40.82
C LEU A 434 -20.58 9.81 -40.39
N TYR A 435 -19.83 9.21 -39.45
CA TYR A 435 -20.09 7.83 -38.97
C TYR A 435 -21.00 7.75 -37.74
N GLY A 436 -21.58 8.87 -37.27
CA GLY A 436 -22.52 8.92 -36.15
C GLY A 436 -21.91 8.66 -34.78
N LEU A 437 -20.56 8.61 -34.67
CA LEU A 437 -19.87 8.42 -33.41
C LEU A 437 -19.84 9.72 -32.59
N TYR A 438 -19.74 10.86 -33.25
CA TYR A 438 -19.65 12.18 -32.62
C TYR A 438 -20.92 12.49 -31.79
N GLN A 439 -22.11 12.21 -32.34
CA GLN A 439 -23.40 12.44 -31.66
C GLN A 439 -23.49 11.61 -30.34
N LYS A 440 -22.98 10.38 -30.38
CA LYS A 440 -22.94 9.52 -29.18
C LYS A 440 -21.97 10.08 -28.13
N ILE A 441 -20.83 10.64 -28.56
CA ILE A 441 -19.87 11.32 -27.68
C ILE A 441 -20.53 12.57 -27.07
N GLU A 442 -21.18 13.40 -27.91
CA GLU A 442 -21.88 14.60 -27.42
C GLU A 442 -22.96 14.26 -26.41
N SER A 443 -23.73 13.20 -26.62
CA SER A 443 -24.71 12.71 -25.64
C SER A 443 -24.07 12.33 -24.29
N ALA A 444 -22.92 11.69 -24.31
CA ALA A 444 -22.18 11.33 -23.09
C ALA A 444 -21.64 12.58 -22.37
N ILE A 445 -21.24 13.54 -23.14
CA ILE A 445 -20.74 14.84 -22.63
C ILE A 445 -21.86 15.72 -22.11
N UNK A 446 -22.93 15.80 -22.75
CA UNK A 446 -24.05 16.42 -22.38
C UNK A 446 -24.44 16.05 -21.07
N HIS A 447 -24.45 14.73 -20.81
CA HIS A 447 -24.85 14.22 -19.49
C HIS A 447 -23.94 14.66 -18.36
N ILE A 448 -22.62 14.64 -18.53
CA ILE A 448 -21.71 15.08 -17.47
C ILE A 448 -21.71 16.61 -17.29
N SER A 449 -22.01 17.38 -18.33
CA SER A 449 -22.07 18.85 -18.23
C SER A 449 -23.20 19.34 -17.30
N ASP A 450 -24.30 18.55 -17.18
CA ASP A 450 -25.38 18.85 -16.25
C ASP A 450 -24.95 18.81 -14.78
N TYR A 451 -23.83 18.14 -14.48
CA TYR A 451 -23.26 18.03 -13.14
C TYR A 451 -22.08 19.00 -12.92
N SER A 452 -22.06 20.13 -13.64
CA SER A 452 -20.99 21.15 -13.51
C SER A 452 -20.82 21.66 -12.08
N ASP A 453 -21.91 21.87 -11.34
CA ASP A 453 -21.87 22.19 -9.89
C ASP A 453 -21.06 21.15 -9.10
N SER A 454 -21.35 19.88 -9.31
CA SER A 454 -20.66 18.78 -8.59
C SER A 454 -19.19 18.70 -8.95
N LEU A 455 -18.86 18.86 -10.25
CA LEU A 455 -17.47 18.88 -10.73
C LEU A 455 -16.71 20.09 -10.21
N LEU A 456 -17.37 21.24 -10.11
CA LEU A 456 -16.79 22.46 -9.57
C LEU A 456 -16.42 22.32 -8.10
N LEU A 457 -17.28 21.72 -7.28
CA LEU A 457 -17.02 21.48 -5.85
C LEU A 457 -15.94 20.42 -5.63
N HIS A 458 -15.79 19.47 -6.54
CA HIS A 458 -14.77 18.43 -6.53
C HIS A 458 -14.82 17.55 -5.27
N PHE A 459 -16.02 17.26 -4.80
CA PHE A 459 -16.21 16.39 -3.64
C PHE A 459 -16.08 14.91 -4.06
N THR A 460 -15.50 14.09 -3.17
CA THR A 460 -15.27 12.66 -3.42
C THR A 460 -15.82 11.80 -2.31
N ASN A 461 -16.22 10.59 -2.65
CA ASN A 461 -16.71 9.56 -1.74
C ASN A 461 -15.56 8.70 -1.16
N ASN A 462 -14.30 9.06 -1.37
CA ASN A 462 -13.14 8.31 -0.90
C ASN A 462 -13.15 8.01 0.62
N PRO A 463 -13.61 8.93 1.50
CA PRO A 463 -13.70 8.61 2.94
C PRO A 463 -14.61 7.42 3.21
N ALA A 464 -15.75 7.32 2.53
CA ALA A 464 -16.69 6.22 2.71
C ALA A 464 -16.13 4.90 2.12
N GLU A 465 -15.49 4.95 0.94
CA GLU A 465 -14.79 3.79 0.37
C GLU A 465 -13.71 3.26 1.35
N SER A 466 -12.98 4.17 2.00
CA SER A 466 -11.96 3.83 3.01
C SER A 466 -12.61 3.19 4.26
N PHE A 467 -13.71 3.73 4.75
CA PHE A 467 -14.44 3.16 5.89
C PHE A 467 -14.99 1.77 5.54
N ASN A 468 -15.59 1.62 4.37
CA ASN A 468 -16.10 0.32 3.88
C ASN A 468 -14.99 -0.74 3.79
N SER A 469 -13.77 -0.34 3.49
CA SER A 469 -12.59 -1.22 3.50
C SER A 469 -12.26 -1.70 4.92
N ILE A 470 -12.38 -0.83 5.93
CA ILE A 470 -12.17 -1.22 7.34
C ILE A 470 -13.28 -2.18 7.80
N ILE A 471 -14.54 -1.89 7.50
CA ILE A 471 -15.64 -2.82 7.78
C ILE A 471 -15.34 -4.19 7.15
N CYS A 472 -14.90 -4.21 5.89
CA CYS A 472 -14.56 -5.43 5.19
C CYS A 472 -13.49 -6.24 5.93
N LYS A 473 -12.46 -5.59 6.46
CA LYS A 473 -11.43 -6.23 7.30
C LYS A 473 -12.05 -6.83 8.58
N GLU A 474 -12.86 -6.04 9.31
CA GLU A 474 -13.47 -6.48 10.58
C GLU A 474 -14.45 -7.66 10.42
N ILE A 475 -14.96 -7.88 9.21
CA ILE A 475 -15.83 -9.01 8.86
C ILE A 475 -15.13 -10.11 8.03
N GLY A 476 -13.83 -10.22 8.15
CA GLY A 476 -13.06 -11.29 7.50
C GLY A 476 -13.21 -11.33 5.97
N GLY A 477 -13.17 -10.17 5.31
CA GLY A 477 -13.26 -10.08 3.84
C GLY A 477 -14.63 -10.44 3.26
N LYS A 478 -15.68 -10.45 4.06
CA LYS A 478 -17.06 -10.83 3.69
C LYS A 478 -17.22 -12.33 3.40
N CYS A 479 -16.31 -13.15 3.89
CA CYS A 479 -16.34 -14.61 3.74
C CYS A 479 -17.14 -15.30 4.84
N ILE A 480 -17.18 -14.70 6.05
CA ILE A 480 -17.81 -15.26 7.25
C ILE A 480 -19.15 -14.56 7.47
N ASN A 481 -20.16 -15.32 7.93
CA ASN A 481 -21.49 -14.77 8.25
C ASN A 481 -21.55 -14.32 9.72
N PHE A 482 -21.39 -13.05 9.99
CA PHE A 482 -21.48 -12.44 11.31
C PHE A 482 -22.86 -11.83 11.63
N GLY A 483 -23.89 -12.12 10.85
CA GLY A 483 -25.26 -11.55 11.02
C GLY A 483 -26.06 -12.04 12.20
N LYS A 484 -25.46 -12.85 13.10
CA LYS A 484 -26.17 -13.43 14.26
C LYS A 484 -25.77 -12.74 15.57
N ARG A 485 -26.77 -12.52 16.46
CA ARG A 485 -26.56 -12.14 17.86
C ARG A 485 -25.65 -10.90 18.05
N GLY A 486 -25.86 -9.84 17.25
CA GLY A 486 -25.14 -8.57 17.39
C GLY A 486 -23.68 -8.58 16.95
N SER A 487 -23.17 -9.68 16.40
CA SER A 487 -21.77 -9.76 15.98
C SER A 487 -21.41 -8.75 14.88
N TYR A 488 -22.30 -8.50 13.93
CA TYR A 488 -22.12 -7.50 12.89
C TYR A 488 -22.09 -6.08 13.47
N ASP A 489 -23.00 -5.82 14.44
CA ASP A 489 -23.07 -4.52 15.15
C ASP A 489 -21.75 -4.19 15.86
N ALA A 490 -21.19 -5.14 16.63
CA ALA A 490 -19.92 -4.95 17.34
C ALA A 490 -18.77 -4.68 16.36
N ARG A 491 -18.74 -5.39 15.23
CA ARG A 491 -17.69 -5.21 14.20
C ARG A 491 -17.80 -3.86 13.49
N VAL A 492 -19.02 -3.40 13.18
CA VAL A 492 -19.24 -2.07 12.62
C VAL A 492 -18.82 -0.99 13.64
N ALA A 493 -19.16 -1.18 14.92
CA ALA A 493 -18.72 -0.28 16.00
C ALA A 493 -17.20 -0.25 16.14
N GLY A 494 -16.54 -1.41 16.07
CA GLY A 494 -15.09 -1.52 16.03
C GLY A 494 -14.49 -0.75 14.84
N ALA A 495 -15.10 -0.89 13.66
CA ALA A 495 -14.69 -0.17 12.45
C ALA A 495 -14.82 1.36 12.62
N VAL A 496 -15.86 1.87 13.32
CA VAL A 496 -16.01 3.31 13.64
C VAL A 496 -14.82 3.80 14.48
N MET A 497 -14.53 3.10 15.57
CA MET A 497 -13.40 3.43 16.44
C MET A 497 -12.08 3.39 15.67
N GLN A 498 -11.84 2.32 14.91
CA GLN A 498 -10.63 2.16 14.10
C GLN A 498 -10.48 3.31 13.07
N TYR A 499 -11.59 3.73 12.45
CA TYR A 499 -11.57 4.81 11.46
C TYR A 499 -11.34 6.18 12.12
N ASN A 500 -12.06 6.45 13.21
CA ASN A 500 -12.04 7.77 13.86
C ASN A 500 -10.75 8.02 14.66
N THR A 501 -10.21 7.02 15.34
CA THR A 501 -9.11 7.21 16.31
C THR A 501 -7.88 6.34 16.04
N GLN A 502 -8.05 5.17 15.43
CA GLN A 502 -7.02 4.13 15.28
C GLN A 502 -6.55 3.57 16.64
N GLN A 503 -7.38 3.67 17.67
CA GLN A 503 -7.07 3.25 19.04
C GLN A 503 -8.22 2.42 19.65
N VAL A 504 -8.66 1.39 18.93
CA VAL A 504 -9.82 0.57 19.30
C VAL A 504 -9.62 -0.11 20.65
N LEU A 505 -8.46 -0.74 20.84
CA LEU A 505 -8.17 -1.51 22.06
C LEU A 505 -8.04 -0.59 23.27
N THR A 506 -7.29 0.51 23.11
CA THR A 506 -7.13 1.52 24.18
C THR A 506 -8.49 2.04 24.64
N GLN A 507 -9.35 2.47 23.70
CA GLN A 507 -10.66 3.03 24.04
C GLN A 507 -11.62 2.03 24.70
N LEU A 508 -11.56 0.76 24.29
CA LEU A 508 -12.36 -0.27 24.92
C LEU A 508 -11.87 -0.56 26.35
N HIS A 509 -10.54 -0.58 26.57
CA HIS A 509 -9.99 -0.71 27.93
C HIS A 509 -10.39 0.49 28.79
N GLU A 510 -10.29 1.73 28.27
CA GLU A 510 -10.72 2.94 28.99
C GLU A 510 -12.19 2.93 29.38
N ASN A 511 -13.06 2.37 28.52
CA ASN A 511 -14.50 2.31 28.77
C ASN A 511 -14.91 1.16 29.71
N MET A 512 -14.20 0.03 29.65
CA MET A 512 -14.56 -1.21 30.35
C MET A 512 -13.74 -1.46 31.61
N CYS A 513 -12.52 -0.93 31.68
CA CYS A 513 -11.54 -1.23 32.73
C CYS A 513 -10.97 0.05 33.34
N LYS A 514 -10.28 -0.07 34.47
CA LYS A 514 -9.63 1.07 35.13
C LYS A 514 -8.27 1.39 34.52
N VAL A 515 -7.60 0.38 33.96
CA VAL A 515 -6.20 0.49 33.49
C VAL A 515 -6.08 -0.03 32.05
N VAL A 516 -5.39 0.75 31.23
CA VAL A 516 -5.00 0.31 29.87
C VAL A 516 -3.61 -0.33 29.97
N PRO A 517 -3.43 -1.58 29.58
CA PRO A 517 -2.11 -2.21 29.61
C PRO A 517 -1.11 -1.49 28.69
N PRO A 518 0.13 -1.23 29.11
CA PRO A 518 1.15 -0.55 28.28
C PRO A 518 1.42 -1.26 26.94
N ILE A 519 1.28 -2.58 26.89
CA ILE A 519 1.43 -3.38 25.67
C ILE A 519 0.41 -2.94 24.61
N VAL A 520 -0.84 -2.69 25.01
CA VAL A 520 -1.93 -2.24 24.12
C VAL A 520 -1.61 -0.86 23.55
N GLU A 521 -1.24 0.10 24.40
CA GLU A 521 -0.85 1.45 23.97
C GLU A 521 0.33 1.43 22.99
N ASN A 522 1.36 0.67 23.33
CA ASN A 522 2.58 0.57 22.52
C ASN A 522 2.30 -0.05 21.15
N LEU A 523 1.45 -1.07 21.09
CA LEU A 523 1.01 -1.67 19.83
C LEU A 523 0.31 -0.62 18.93
N GLU A 524 -0.66 0.10 19.49
CA GLU A 524 -1.43 1.08 18.70
C GLU A 524 -0.57 2.29 18.30
N LYS A 525 0.31 2.76 19.17
CA LYS A 525 1.30 3.82 18.85
C LYS A 525 2.21 3.40 17.68
N ARG A 526 2.73 2.16 17.70
CA ARG A 526 3.55 1.62 16.59
C ARG A 526 2.76 1.55 15.27
N ARG A 527 1.51 1.12 15.31
CA ARG A 527 0.61 1.08 14.15
C ARG A 527 0.38 2.48 13.58
N GLN A 528 0.13 3.48 14.42
CA GLN A 528 -0.06 4.88 14.00
C GLN A 528 1.21 5.44 13.33
N ILE A 529 2.37 5.23 13.93
CA ILE A 529 3.66 5.65 13.38
C ILE A 529 3.89 5.01 11.99
N LYS A 530 3.61 3.72 11.85
CA LYS A 530 3.72 3.00 10.56
C LYS A 530 2.80 3.61 9.49
N VAL A 531 1.56 3.96 9.86
CA VAL A 531 0.58 4.61 8.96
C VAL A 531 1.10 5.98 8.50
N VAL A 532 1.61 6.81 9.43
CA VAL A 532 2.17 8.14 9.13
C VAL A 532 3.37 8.01 8.18
N LYS A 533 4.35 7.18 8.52
CA LYS A 533 5.54 6.93 7.68
C LYS A 533 5.16 6.46 6.27
N THR A 534 4.18 5.55 6.15
CA THR A 534 3.69 5.06 4.86
C THR A 534 3.04 6.19 4.04
N ARG A 535 2.27 7.06 4.68
CA ARG A 535 1.63 8.22 4.02
C ARG A 535 2.67 9.23 3.53
N GLU A 536 3.69 9.50 4.33
CA GLU A 536 4.80 10.42 3.99
C GLU A 536 5.61 9.87 2.81
N SER A 537 6.05 8.62 2.88
CA SER A 537 6.76 7.95 1.80
C SER A 537 5.96 7.97 0.48
N ARG A 538 4.64 7.75 0.54
CA ARG A 538 3.77 7.83 -0.64
C ARG A 538 3.65 9.25 -1.19
N LYS A 539 3.74 10.29 -0.36
CA LYS A 539 3.77 11.69 -0.80
C LYS A 539 5.09 12.01 -1.49
N GLU A 540 6.21 11.59 -0.89
CA GLU A 540 7.56 11.82 -1.41
C GLU A 540 7.80 11.13 -2.75
N GLN A 541 7.32 9.89 -2.90
CA GLN A 541 7.45 9.13 -4.14
C GLN A 541 6.59 9.68 -5.28
N GLY A 542 5.89 10.77 -5.06
CA GLY A 542 5.03 11.41 -6.07
C GLY A 542 4.13 10.37 -6.74
N ARG A 543 2.96 10.17 -6.24
CA ARG A 543 1.98 9.29 -6.89
C ARG A 543 1.86 9.65 -8.37
N GLN A 544 2.57 8.97 -9.23
CA GLN A 544 2.10 8.82 -10.60
C GLN A 544 0.71 8.22 -10.48
N LYS A 545 -0.30 9.04 -10.71
CA LYS A 545 -1.67 8.55 -10.84
C LYS A 545 -1.67 7.58 -12.01
N LYS A 546 -1.43 6.31 -11.74
CA LYS A 546 -1.71 5.25 -12.71
C LYS A 546 -3.22 5.25 -12.90
N PHE A 547 -3.70 5.97 -13.90
CA PHE A 547 -5.07 5.82 -14.34
C PHE A 547 -5.22 4.37 -14.82
N LYS A 548 -5.83 3.54 -14.01
CA LYS A 548 -6.31 2.24 -14.47
C LYS A 548 -7.33 2.52 -15.58
N THR A 549 -6.98 2.18 -16.78
CA THR A 549 -7.86 2.35 -17.95
C THR A 549 -9.11 1.47 -17.85
N GLU A 550 -9.06 0.43 -17.02
CA GLU A 550 -10.21 -0.44 -16.77
C GLU A 550 -10.41 -0.65 -15.26
N PRO A 551 -11.60 -0.35 -14.72
CA PRO A 551 -11.89 -0.66 -13.31
C PRO A 551 -11.87 -2.17 -13.11
N GLY A 552 -11.03 -2.62 -12.23
CA GLY A 552 -10.93 -4.02 -11.80
C GLY A 552 -10.02 -4.91 -12.65
N ALA A 553 -9.34 -4.37 -13.68
CA ALA A 553 -8.28 -5.13 -14.34
C ALA A 553 -7.04 -5.14 -13.43
N ASP A 554 -6.75 -6.28 -12.89
CA ASP A 554 -5.45 -6.50 -12.24
C ASP A 554 -4.40 -6.50 -13.36
N LEU A 555 -3.43 -5.59 -13.28
CA LEU A 555 -2.37 -5.43 -14.27
C LEU A 555 -1.46 -6.67 -14.38
N HIS A 556 -1.57 -7.57 -13.42
CA HIS A 556 -0.80 -8.81 -13.35
C HIS A 556 -1.60 -10.05 -13.77
N TYR A 557 -2.86 -9.87 -14.22
CA TYR A 557 -3.73 -10.99 -14.63
C TYR A 557 -4.38 -10.72 -16.00
N GLY A 558 -4.30 -11.69 -16.89
CA GLY A 558 -4.97 -11.70 -18.18
C GLY A 558 -4.03 -11.66 -19.40
N PRO A 559 -4.57 -11.77 -20.61
CA PRO A 559 -3.76 -11.88 -21.83
C PRO A 559 -2.86 -10.68 -22.15
N GLN A 560 -3.07 -9.55 -21.48
CA GLN A 560 -2.27 -8.33 -21.68
C GLN A 560 -1.21 -8.12 -20.57
N SER A 561 -1.12 -9.02 -19.60
CA SER A 561 -0.19 -8.87 -18.47
C SER A 561 1.27 -9.08 -18.86
N GLN A 562 1.53 -9.82 -19.92
CA GLN A 562 2.88 -10.09 -20.41
C GLN A 562 2.96 -9.93 -21.92
N LYS A 563 3.29 -8.72 -22.38
CA LYS A 563 3.77 -8.59 -23.75
C LYS A 563 5.18 -9.19 -23.79
N PRO A 564 5.41 -10.26 -24.54
CA PRO A 564 6.73 -10.87 -24.62
C PRO A 564 7.76 -9.90 -25.20
N ASP A 565 9.02 -10.18 -24.99
CA ASP A 565 10.10 -9.45 -25.64
C ASP A 565 9.98 -9.60 -27.17
N LEU A 566 10.47 -8.62 -27.89
CA LEU A 566 10.46 -8.64 -29.35
C LEU A 566 11.25 -9.85 -29.88
N PRO A 567 10.78 -10.48 -30.99
CA PRO A 567 11.58 -11.49 -31.69
C PRO A 567 12.95 -10.92 -32.08
N SER A 568 13.99 -11.76 -32.04
CA SER A 568 15.39 -11.34 -32.29
C SER A 568 15.57 -10.60 -33.61
N GLU A 569 14.90 -11.06 -34.67
CA GLU A 569 14.98 -10.43 -35.99
C GLU A 569 14.43 -9.01 -36.01
N VAL A 570 13.26 -8.82 -35.40
CA VAL A 570 12.60 -7.50 -35.28
C VAL A 570 13.47 -6.56 -34.41
N PHE A 571 14.02 -7.09 -33.33
CA PHE A 571 14.88 -6.35 -32.44
C PHE A 571 16.15 -5.87 -33.17
N GLU A 572 16.79 -6.73 -33.96
CA GLU A 572 18.01 -6.39 -34.68
C GLU A 572 17.76 -5.33 -35.77
N GLN A 573 16.60 -5.42 -36.44
CA GLN A 573 16.19 -4.40 -37.43
C GLN A 573 15.98 -3.03 -36.75
N LEU A 574 15.30 -3.00 -35.61
CA LEU A 574 15.12 -1.77 -34.84
C LEU A 574 16.47 -1.22 -34.32
N ARG A 575 17.35 -2.12 -33.92
CA ARG A 575 18.71 -1.75 -33.49
C ARG A 575 19.48 -1.04 -34.62
N GLN A 576 19.48 -1.60 -35.82
CA GLN A 576 20.15 -1.03 -36.97
C GLN A 576 19.56 0.34 -37.34
N ASN A 577 18.23 0.44 -37.43
CA ASN A 577 17.55 1.72 -37.72
C ASN A 577 17.89 2.81 -36.69
N HIS A 578 17.95 2.41 -35.39
CA HIS A 578 18.29 3.34 -34.31
C HIS A 578 19.77 3.83 -34.43
N LEU A 579 20.71 2.95 -34.73
CA LEU A 579 22.10 3.30 -34.88
C LEU A 579 22.31 4.20 -36.11
N GLU A 580 21.62 3.93 -37.21
CA GLU A 580 21.63 4.78 -38.42
C GLU A 580 21.12 6.19 -38.10
N LYS A 581 20.02 6.30 -37.32
CA LYS A 581 19.51 7.59 -36.86
C LYS A 581 20.51 8.35 -36.00
N LEU A 582 21.24 7.67 -35.12
CA LEU A 582 22.28 8.29 -34.30
C LEU A 582 23.45 8.77 -35.19
N PHE A 583 23.81 7.99 -36.18
CA PHE A 583 24.85 8.40 -37.18
C PHE A 583 24.43 9.63 -37.98
N GLU A 584 23.16 9.75 -38.35
CA GLU A 584 22.68 10.97 -39.03
C GLU A 584 22.83 12.22 -38.14
N ASN A 585 22.60 12.07 -36.84
CA ASN A 585 22.80 13.16 -35.89
C ASN A 585 24.25 13.65 -35.85
N THR A 586 25.25 12.78 -36.13
CA THR A 586 26.65 13.20 -36.17
C THR A 586 26.94 14.12 -37.35
N LYS A 587 26.22 13.98 -38.46
CA LYS A 587 26.39 14.88 -39.64
C LYS A 587 25.87 16.30 -39.33
N ASN A 588 24.90 16.41 -38.44
CA ASN A 588 24.22 17.66 -38.08
C ASN A 588 24.63 18.17 -36.69
N TRP A 589 25.73 17.71 -36.13
CA TRP A 589 26.13 18.00 -34.76
C TRP A 589 26.21 19.51 -34.44
N GLN A 590 26.63 20.32 -35.41
CA GLN A 590 26.74 21.78 -35.22
C GLN A 590 25.36 22.42 -35.02
N GLN A 591 24.36 22.02 -35.81
CA GLN A 591 22.99 22.49 -35.66
C GLN A 591 22.38 22.01 -34.32
N ILE A 592 22.64 20.77 -33.91
CA ILE A 592 22.23 20.20 -32.66
C ILE A 592 22.88 20.98 -31.51
N GLU A 593 24.17 21.22 -31.55
CA GLU A 593 24.88 22.00 -30.52
C GLU A 593 24.27 23.39 -30.38
N PHE A 594 24.07 24.11 -31.50
CA PHE A 594 23.46 25.45 -31.49
C PHE A 594 22.02 25.44 -30.94
N GLY A 595 21.19 24.52 -31.41
CA GLY A 595 19.79 24.42 -31.01
C GLY A 595 19.57 23.93 -29.56
N THR A 596 20.63 23.44 -28.90
CA THR A 596 20.57 22.89 -27.53
C THR A 596 21.34 23.71 -26.49
N ARG A 597 21.83 24.92 -26.84
CA ARG A 597 22.61 25.81 -25.92
C ARG A 597 21.84 26.26 -24.68
N ASN A 598 20.52 26.25 -24.72
CA ASN A 598 19.67 26.48 -23.55
C ASN A 598 19.54 25.25 -22.64
N GLN A 599 20.19 24.14 -22.99
CA GLN A 599 20.29 22.87 -22.21
C GLN A 599 18.93 22.43 -21.64
N ASN A 600 18.73 22.46 -20.32
CA ASN A 600 17.54 22.00 -19.66
C ASN A 600 16.22 22.67 -20.11
N GLU A 601 16.27 23.83 -20.72
CA GLU A 601 15.13 24.53 -21.31
C GLU A 601 14.81 24.05 -22.75
N SER A 602 15.70 23.28 -23.38
CA SER A 602 15.55 22.77 -24.76
C SER A 602 14.90 21.37 -24.77
N GLU A 603 13.72 21.22 -25.39
CA GLU A 603 13.07 19.92 -25.61
C GLU A 603 13.95 18.98 -26.47
N LEU A 604 14.67 19.55 -27.45
CA LEU A 604 15.60 18.77 -28.28
C LEU A 604 16.71 18.17 -27.44
N TRP A 605 17.31 18.96 -26.55
CA TRP A 605 18.33 18.49 -25.60
C TRP A 605 17.83 17.37 -24.71
N LEU A 606 16.61 17.53 -24.15
CA LEU A 606 15.98 16.51 -23.30
C LEU A 606 15.68 15.22 -24.07
N SER A 607 15.23 15.31 -25.33
CA SER A 607 14.89 14.14 -26.14
C SER A 607 16.14 13.35 -26.56
N LEU A 608 17.19 14.05 -27.03
CA LEU A 608 18.43 13.40 -27.45
C LEU A 608 19.12 12.69 -26.28
N ARG A 609 19.15 13.32 -25.12
CA ARG A 609 19.76 12.72 -23.91
C ARG A 609 19.06 11.42 -23.44
N ARG A 610 17.81 11.19 -23.82
CA ARG A 610 17.12 9.91 -23.53
C ARG A 610 17.54 8.78 -24.48
N GLU A 611 18.14 9.11 -25.63
CA GLU A 611 18.61 8.13 -26.60
C GLU A 611 20.12 7.87 -26.50
N MET A 612 20.85 8.70 -25.74
CA MET A 612 22.31 8.72 -25.66
C MET A 612 22.79 8.52 -24.20
N LEU A 613 24.02 8.05 -24.06
CA LEU A 613 24.74 8.04 -22.79
C LEU A 613 25.60 9.32 -22.72
N THR A 614 25.30 10.18 -21.74
CA THR A 614 25.94 11.52 -21.63
C THR A 614 27.01 11.55 -20.53
N ALA A 615 27.99 12.46 -20.71
CA ALA A 615 29.19 12.57 -19.88
C ALA A 615 28.90 12.66 -18.36
N SER A 616 27.80 13.26 -17.98
CA SER A 616 27.34 13.34 -16.55
C SER A 616 27.12 11.96 -15.92
N ASN A 617 26.87 10.92 -16.72
CA ASN A 617 26.64 9.54 -16.26
C ASN A 617 27.87 8.64 -16.40
N PHE A 618 28.94 9.11 -17.06
CA PHE A 618 30.13 8.28 -17.37
C PHE A 618 30.76 7.70 -16.11
N GLY A 619 30.95 8.52 -15.08
CA GLY A 619 31.53 8.07 -13.82
C GLY A 619 30.70 6.99 -13.12
N THR A 620 29.38 7.07 -13.21
CA THR A 620 28.49 6.05 -12.66
C THR A 620 28.63 4.71 -13.39
N VAL A 621 28.69 4.77 -14.72
CA VAL A 621 28.79 3.59 -15.58
C VAL A 621 30.18 2.93 -15.46
N CYS A 622 31.24 3.71 -15.59
CA CYS A 622 32.62 3.18 -15.59
C CYS A 622 33.02 2.55 -14.26
N ARG A 623 32.50 3.08 -13.14
CA ARG A 623 32.80 2.57 -11.79
C ARG A 623 31.82 1.47 -11.35
N MET A 624 30.85 1.08 -12.18
CA MET A 624 29.88 0.05 -11.83
C MET A 624 30.57 -1.32 -11.74
N ARG A 625 30.40 -1.98 -10.60
CA ARG A 625 30.94 -3.34 -10.39
C ARG A 625 30.26 -4.32 -11.36
N PRO A 626 31.02 -5.27 -11.92
CA PRO A 626 30.43 -6.26 -12.84
C PRO A 626 29.25 -7.06 -12.26
N THR A 627 29.20 -7.23 -10.96
CA THR A 627 28.13 -7.95 -10.25
C THR A 627 26.91 -7.09 -9.95
N THR A 628 26.96 -5.76 -10.18
CA THR A 628 25.85 -4.85 -9.90
C THR A 628 24.82 -4.91 -11.04
N SER A 629 23.52 -5.04 -10.70
CA SER A 629 22.45 -4.97 -11.71
C SER A 629 22.42 -3.61 -12.40
N CYS A 630 22.32 -3.60 -13.73
CA CYS A 630 22.22 -2.36 -14.51
C CYS A 630 20.86 -1.66 -14.36
N ALA A 631 19.85 -2.35 -13.82
CA ALA A 631 18.45 -1.89 -13.83
C ALA A 631 18.26 -0.50 -13.20
N SER A 632 18.88 -0.24 -12.04
CA SER A 632 18.76 1.05 -11.35
C SER A 632 19.43 2.18 -12.15
N THR A 633 20.60 1.91 -12.73
CA THR A 633 21.34 2.89 -13.55
C THR A 633 20.61 3.20 -14.86
N VAL A 634 20.15 2.17 -15.57
CA VAL A 634 19.36 2.33 -16.80
C VAL A 634 18.06 3.11 -16.47
N LYS A 635 17.39 2.77 -15.36
CA LYS A 635 16.17 3.47 -14.95
C LYS A 635 16.43 4.95 -14.65
N SER A 636 17.51 5.28 -13.96
CA SER A 636 17.86 6.69 -13.64
C SER A 636 18.22 7.51 -14.89
N ILE A 637 18.81 6.89 -15.91
CA ILE A 637 19.18 7.56 -17.16
C ILE A 637 17.96 7.75 -18.08
N LEU A 638 17.19 6.68 -18.34
CA LEU A 638 16.08 6.69 -19.31
C LEU A 638 14.76 7.23 -18.76
N TYR A 639 14.54 7.10 -17.45
CA TYR A 639 13.26 7.43 -16.78
C TYR A 639 13.48 8.30 -15.54
N PRO A 640 14.24 9.42 -15.68
CA PRO A 640 14.52 10.26 -14.51
C PRO A 640 13.21 10.77 -13.88
N SER A 641 13.08 10.63 -12.57
CA SER A 641 12.03 11.27 -11.81
C SER A 641 12.44 12.70 -11.52
N PHE A 642 11.73 13.65 -12.07
CA PHE A 642 11.91 15.07 -11.71
C PHE A 642 11.35 15.29 -10.32
N THR A 643 12.20 15.16 -9.33
CA THR A 643 11.92 15.67 -7.98
C THR A 643 12.40 17.12 -7.96
N ASP A 644 11.60 18.02 -7.43
CA ASP A 644 12.00 19.42 -7.15
C ASP A 644 13.09 19.39 -6.06
N ASN A 645 14.31 19.08 -6.50
CA ASN A 645 15.47 19.06 -5.62
C ASN A 645 16.05 20.48 -5.54
N ALA A 646 15.97 21.08 -4.36
CA ALA A 646 16.47 22.43 -4.08
C ALA A 646 17.94 22.60 -4.49
N ALA A 647 18.77 21.57 -4.32
CA ALA A 647 20.19 21.65 -4.69
C ALA A 647 20.40 21.68 -6.22
N VAL A 648 19.58 20.92 -6.98
CA VAL A 648 19.63 20.96 -8.45
C VAL A 648 19.15 22.31 -8.98
N LYS A 649 18.05 22.81 -8.43
CA LYS A 649 17.52 24.13 -8.80
C LYS A 649 18.54 25.24 -8.51
N TYR A 650 19.12 25.23 -7.29
CA TYR A 650 20.17 26.16 -6.90
C TYR A 650 21.36 26.13 -7.87
N GLY A 651 21.79 24.94 -8.27
CA GLY A 651 22.87 24.75 -9.25
C GLY A 651 22.55 25.41 -10.58
N CYS A 652 21.38 25.12 -11.15
CA CYS A 652 20.92 25.68 -12.42
C CYS A 652 20.76 27.21 -12.38
N ASP A 653 20.20 27.75 -11.31
CA ASP A 653 19.97 29.19 -11.15
C ASP A 653 21.29 29.97 -11.06
N ASN A 654 22.32 29.40 -10.41
CA ASN A 654 23.59 30.08 -10.16
C ASN A 654 24.67 29.81 -11.24
N GLU A 655 24.52 28.79 -12.07
CA GLU A 655 25.49 28.45 -13.13
C GLU A 655 25.77 29.62 -14.09
N LYS A 656 24.70 30.31 -14.54
CA LYS A 656 24.80 31.47 -15.43
C LYS A 656 25.56 32.63 -14.76
N ILE A 657 25.39 32.83 -13.45
CA ILE A 657 26.10 33.84 -12.64
C ILE A 657 27.59 33.46 -12.54
N ALA A 658 27.86 32.23 -12.14
CA ALA A 658 29.20 31.68 -11.95
C ALA A 658 30.03 31.77 -13.24
N ARG A 659 29.40 31.49 -14.41
CA ARG A 659 30.03 31.58 -15.73
C ARG A 659 30.46 33.02 -16.06
N LYS A 660 29.59 34.01 -15.79
CA LYS A 660 29.89 35.44 -15.99
C LYS A 660 31.05 35.90 -15.08
N GLU A 661 31.03 35.49 -13.81
CA GLU A 661 32.09 35.82 -12.85
C GLU A 661 33.42 35.16 -13.21
N LEU A 662 33.40 33.93 -13.68
CA LEU A 662 34.58 33.20 -14.18
C LEU A 662 35.17 33.93 -15.37
N ALA A 663 34.34 34.35 -16.33
CA ALA A 663 34.78 35.12 -17.52
C ALA A 663 35.51 36.40 -17.13
N LYS A 664 34.96 37.16 -16.16
CA LYS A 664 35.59 38.34 -15.58
C LYS A 664 36.93 38.02 -14.91
N LYS A 665 36.98 36.96 -14.07
CA LYS A 665 38.15 36.61 -13.29
C LYS A 665 39.32 36.15 -14.18
N LEU A 666 38.99 35.42 -15.28
CA LEU A 666 39.99 34.96 -16.23
C LEU A 666 40.33 35.97 -17.34
N ASN A 667 39.58 37.08 -17.42
CA ASN A 667 39.63 38.06 -18.49
C ASN A 667 39.50 37.39 -19.88
N LYS A 668 38.55 36.47 -20.00
CA LYS A 668 38.33 35.68 -21.23
C LYS A 668 36.83 35.45 -21.44
N GLU A 669 36.41 35.42 -22.69
CA GLU A 669 35.04 35.09 -23.04
C GLU A 669 34.77 33.62 -22.79
N VAL A 670 33.66 33.31 -22.06
CA VAL A 670 33.17 31.95 -21.89
C VAL A 670 31.81 31.86 -22.61
N LYS A 671 31.83 31.17 -23.74
CA LYS A 671 30.64 31.00 -24.60
C LYS A 671 29.73 29.88 -24.04
N PRO A 672 28.39 30.02 -24.05
CA PRO A 672 27.50 28.93 -23.71
C PRO A 672 27.63 27.77 -24.69
N SER A 673 27.35 26.57 -24.26
CA SER A 673 27.47 25.38 -25.07
C SER A 673 26.26 24.47 -25.02
N GLY A 674 26.00 23.78 -26.14
CA GLY A 674 24.91 22.80 -26.24
C GLY A 674 25.38 21.37 -26.11
N LEU A 675 24.66 20.45 -26.75
CA LEU A 675 24.95 19.03 -26.75
C LEU A 675 25.88 18.70 -27.94
N PHE A 676 27.09 18.24 -27.65
CA PHE A 676 28.01 17.65 -28.59
C PHE A 676 27.83 16.14 -28.69
N ILE A 677 27.93 15.61 -29.89
CA ILE A 677 27.79 14.17 -30.17
C ILE A 677 29.17 13.66 -30.62
N ASP A 678 29.62 12.52 -30.08
CA ASP A 678 30.86 11.89 -30.49
C ASP A 678 30.72 11.39 -31.95
N THR A 679 31.57 11.85 -32.83
CA THR A 679 31.53 11.49 -34.26
C THR A 679 31.89 10.04 -34.57
N GLU A 680 32.66 9.40 -33.68
CA GLU A 680 33.03 7.97 -33.78
C GLU A 680 32.06 7.05 -33.05
N ASN A 681 31.49 7.55 -31.96
CA ASN A 681 30.55 6.79 -31.10
C ASN A 681 29.26 7.59 -30.90
N PRO A 682 28.35 7.61 -31.90
CA PRO A 682 27.23 8.55 -31.94
C PRO A 682 26.19 8.38 -30.79
N PHE A 683 26.33 7.36 -29.99
CA PHE A 683 25.54 7.14 -28.79
C PHE A 683 26.11 7.84 -27.53
N LEU A 684 27.27 8.49 -27.64
CA LEU A 684 27.91 9.26 -26.57
C LEU A 684 27.74 10.77 -26.81
N GLY A 685 27.38 11.49 -25.75
CA GLY A 685 27.16 12.92 -25.81
C GLY A 685 27.73 13.67 -24.62
N ALA A 686 28.06 14.97 -24.85
CA ALA A 686 28.63 15.84 -23.85
C ALA A 686 28.01 17.24 -23.91
N SER A 687 27.66 17.82 -22.79
CA SER A 687 27.20 19.22 -22.67
C SER A 687 27.98 19.89 -21.55
N PRO A 688 29.13 20.52 -21.84
CA PRO A 688 29.83 21.28 -20.81
C PRO A 688 29.07 22.58 -20.50
N ASP A 689 29.41 23.23 -19.39
CA ASP A 689 28.74 24.47 -18.96
C ASP A 689 29.23 25.68 -19.79
N GLY A 690 30.35 25.55 -20.50
CA GLY A 690 30.83 26.58 -21.43
C GLY A 690 32.08 26.20 -22.23
N LEU A 691 32.39 27.00 -23.22
CA LEU A 691 33.61 26.91 -24.05
C LEU A 691 34.49 28.14 -23.81
N ILE A 692 35.80 27.92 -23.64
CA ILE A 692 36.75 29.00 -23.40
C ILE A 692 37.92 28.85 -24.39
N ASN A 693 38.27 29.90 -25.09
CA ASN A 693 39.23 29.90 -26.19
C ASN A 693 38.86 28.81 -27.25
N GLU A 694 39.79 28.42 -28.07
CA GLU A 694 39.59 27.34 -29.07
C GLU A 694 39.73 25.94 -28.46
N ASN A 695 40.58 25.79 -27.43
CA ASN A 695 40.97 24.47 -26.91
C ASN A 695 40.48 24.13 -25.49
N GLY A 696 39.69 25.00 -24.87
CA GLY A 696 39.26 24.80 -23.47
C GLY A 696 37.77 24.62 -23.28
N LEU A 697 37.39 23.85 -22.25
CA LEU A 697 36.04 23.66 -21.74
C LEU A 697 35.89 24.29 -20.35
N VAL A 698 34.67 24.53 -19.95
CA VAL A 698 34.34 24.97 -18.58
C VAL A 698 33.28 24.02 -18.01
N GLU A 699 33.50 23.57 -16.79
CA GLU A 699 32.51 22.80 -15.99
C GLU A 699 32.38 23.44 -14.61
N ILE A 700 31.18 23.82 -14.22
CA ILE A 700 30.90 24.60 -13.01
C ILE A 700 30.04 23.77 -12.04
N LYS A 701 30.38 23.82 -10.76
CA LYS A 701 29.58 23.21 -9.69
C LYS A 701 29.26 24.26 -8.62
N CYS A 702 27.95 24.48 -8.39
CA CYS A 702 27.42 25.42 -7.40
C CYS A 702 26.75 24.61 -6.26
N PRO A 703 27.50 24.17 -5.24
CA PRO A 703 26.92 23.35 -4.18
C PRO A 703 26.09 24.20 -3.19
N LEU A 704 24.82 23.91 -3.04
CA LEU A 704 23.90 24.58 -2.12
C LEU A 704 24.41 24.62 -0.67
N LEU A 705 25.01 23.53 -0.20
CA LEU A 705 25.54 23.44 1.18
C LEU A 705 26.71 24.42 1.43
N ALA A 706 27.31 24.95 0.37
CA ALA A 706 28.43 25.90 0.44
C ALA A 706 27.98 27.36 0.21
N GLU A 707 26.69 27.64 0.11
CA GLU A 707 26.13 28.98 -0.22
C GLU A 707 26.69 30.09 0.66
N ASN A 708 26.91 29.79 1.93
CA ASN A 708 27.38 30.78 2.92
C ASN A 708 28.89 30.68 3.24
N LEU A 709 29.63 29.84 2.49
CA LEU A 709 31.05 29.61 2.71
C LEU A 709 31.90 30.12 1.56
N ILE A 710 33.14 30.45 1.84
CA ILE A 710 34.14 30.64 0.75
C ILE A 710 34.53 29.25 0.21
N ALA A 711 34.83 29.13 -1.07
CA ALA A 711 35.04 27.85 -1.77
C ALA A 711 36.11 26.99 -1.10
N GLU A 712 37.23 27.59 -0.67
CA GLU A 712 38.33 26.91 0.00
C GLU A 712 37.84 26.27 1.33
N LYS A 713 37.13 27.04 2.14
CA LYS A 713 36.62 26.57 3.42
C LYS A 713 35.51 25.53 3.26
N ALA A 714 34.69 25.67 2.21
CA ALA A 714 33.69 24.65 1.87
C ALA A 714 34.36 23.32 1.52
N ILE A 715 35.46 23.34 0.76
CA ILE A 715 36.25 22.15 0.42
C ILE A 715 36.86 21.50 1.68
N GLU A 716 37.33 22.30 2.62
CA GLU A 716 37.90 21.80 3.89
C GLU A 716 36.84 21.20 4.84
N THR A 717 35.63 21.73 4.84
CA THR A 717 34.60 21.35 5.84
C THR A 717 33.60 20.33 5.33
N LEU A 718 33.28 20.33 4.04
CA LEU A 718 32.23 19.48 3.47
C LEU A 718 32.86 18.21 2.86
N SER A 719 32.62 17.07 3.48
CA SER A 719 33.14 15.76 3.02
C SER A 719 32.78 15.46 1.56
N SER A 720 31.63 15.95 1.09
CA SER A 720 31.18 15.81 -0.30
C SER A 720 32.05 16.58 -1.30
N LEU A 721 32.72 17.64 -0.87
CA LEU A 721 33.65 18.43 -1.70
C LEU A 721 35.08 17.91 -1.53
N GLN A 722 35.47 17.46 -0.32
CA GLN A 722 36.81 16.89 -0.07
C GLN A 722 37.14 15.73 -1.03
N ILE A 723 36.18 14.82 -1.25
CA ILE A 723 36.39 13.62 -2.08
C ILE A 723 36.64 13.93 -3.56
N ILE A 724 36.34 15.17 -4.01
CA ILE A 724 36.65 15.63 -5.39
C ILE A 724 38.18 15.71 -5.62
N PHE A 725 38.93 16.02 -4.59
CA PHE A 725 40.36 16.25 -4.65
C PHE A 725 41.14 14.98 -4.28
N ASP A 726 42.35 14.87 -4.78
CA ASP A 726 43.25 13.76 -4.42
C ASP A 726 43.72 13.95 -2.96
N LYS A 727 43.72 12.88 -2.18
CA LYS A 727 44.16 12.91 -0.76
C LYS A 727 45.63 13.20 -0.58
N LYS A 728 46.45 12.86 -1.60
CA LYS A 728 47.92 13.06 -1.58
C LYS A 728 48.31 14.40 -2.17
N ASP A 729 47.49 14.92 -3.09
CA ASP A 729 47.71 16.22 -3.74
C ASP A 729 46.42 17.01 -3.89
N PRO A 730 46.08 17.84 -2.86
CA PRO A 730 44.85 18.64 -2.88
C PRO A 730 44.74 19.66 -4.00
N HIS A 731 45.78 19.84 -4.80
CA HIS A 731 45.77 20.71 -5.99
C HIS A 731 45.25 19.97 -7.22
N ASN A 732 45.14 18.66 -7.17
CA ASN A 732 44.68 17.82 -8.28
C ASN A 732 43.32 17.14 -7.97
N MET A 733 42.58 16.88 -9.04
CA MET A 733 41.29 16.17 -8.93
C MET A 733 41.54 14.66 -8.74
N ASN A 734 40.78 14.06 -7.84
CA ASN A 734 40.77 12.61 -7.63
C ASN A 734 40.31 11.90 -8.92
N ARG A 735 41.21 11.13 -9.52
CA ARG A 735 40.94 10.39 -10.79
C ARG A 735 39.78 9.38 -10.68
N ASN A 736 39.44 8.94 -9.47
CA ASN A 736 38.31 8.05 -9.24
C ASN A 736 37.00 8.80 -8.95
N HIS A 737 37.00 10.12 -8.90
CA HIS A 737 35.79 10.90 -8.67
C HIS A 737 34.93 11.00 -9.97
N GLN A 738 33.63 10.97 -9.83
CA GLN A 738 32.68 11.03 -10.98
C GLN A 738 32.91 12.23 -11.91
N TYR A 739 33.35 13.38 -11.37
CA TYR A 739 33.62 14.59 -12.17
C TYR A 739 34.83 14.41 -13.05
N TYR A 740 35.85 13.64 -12.65
CA TYR A 740 37.01 13.35 -13.51
C TYR A 740 36.53 12.61 -14.78
N TYR A 741 35.71 11.56 -14.62
CA TYR A 741 35.11 10.84 -15.74
C TYR A 741 34.26 11.75 -16.63
N GLN A 742 33.44 12.62 -16.01
CA GLN A 742 32.62 13.58 -16.75
C GLN A 742 33.50 14.49 -17.64
N ILE A 743 34.52 15.10 -17.04
CA ILE A 743 35.42 16.04 -17.70
C ILE A 743 36.23 15.34 -18.80
N GLN A 744 36.80 14.16 -18.51
CA GLN A 744 37.56 13.41 -19.55
C GLN A 744 36.66 12.98 -20.71
N GLY A 745 35.40 12.62 -20.42
CA GLY A 745 34.42 12.35 -21.48
C GLY A 745 34.11 13.58 -22.33
N GLN A 746 33.91 14.73 -21.70
CA GLN A 746 33.65 15.99 -22.40
C GLN A 746 34.85 16.37 -23.30
N LEU A 747 36.05 16.31 -22.76
CA LEU A 747 37.28 16.68 -23.48
C LEU A 747 37.51 15.81 -24.74
N ASN A 748 37.34 14.50 -24.61
CA ASN A 748 37.53 13.56 -25.71
C ASN A 748 36.42 13.65 -26.77
N ILE A 749 35.15 13.79 -26.36
CA ILE A 749 34.01 13.91 -27.30
C ILE A 749 34.12 15.23 -28.10
N ILE A 750 34.49 16.33 -27.44
CA ILE A 750 34.51 17.66 -28.05
C ILE A 750 35.88 17.95 -28.70
N ARG A 751 36.87 17.08 -28.42
CA ARG A 751 38.26 17.18 -28.95
C ARG A 751 38.93 18.47 -28.52
N ARG A 752 38.89 18.74 -27.17
CA ARG A 752 39.53 19.89 -26.54
C ARG A 752 40.67 19.44 -25.64
N GLU A 753 41.64 20.33 -25.38
CA GLU A 753 42.87 20.01 -24.66
C GLU A 753 42.75 20.07 -23.13
N TYR A 754 41.91 20.98 -22.63
CA TYR A 754 41.80 21.17 -21.18
C TYR A 754 40.40 21.63 -20.77
N CYS A 755 40.07 21.37 -19.49
CA CYS A 755 38.86 21.83 -18.84
C CYS A 755 39.20 22.73 -17.63
N ILE A 756 38.54 23.88 -17.54
CA ILE A 756 38.55 24.71 -16.34
C ILE A 756 37.39 24.26 -15.49
N PHE A 757 37.70 23.49 -14.42
CA PHE A 757 36.72 23.02 -13.45
C PHE A 757 36.59 24.06 -12.33
N VAL A 758 35.37 24.43 -11.98
CA VAL A 758 35.10 25.48 -11.02
C VAL A 758 34.14 24.98 -9.93
N ILE A 759 34.54 25.17 -8.68
CA ILE A 759 33.61 25.11 -7.54
C ILE A 759 33.31 26.57 -7.19
N TRP A 760 32.04 26.95 -7.38
CA TRP A 760 31.60 28.34 -7.17
C TRP A 760 30.72 28.46 -5.93
N THR A 761 30.92 29.52 -5.18
CA THR A 761 30.03 29.98 -4.11
C THR A 761 29.77 31.47 -4.31
N PRO A 762 28.69 32.07 -3.73
CA PRO A 762 28.47 33.51 -3.85
C PRO A 762 29.61 34.38 -3.29
N LYS A 763 30.51 33.78 -2.51
CA LYS A 763 31.62 34.49 -1.85
C LYS A 763 32.99 34.32 -2.55
N SER A 764 33.19 33.23 -3.28
CA SER A 764 34.47 32.98 -3.97
C SER A 764 34.34 31.82 -4.95
N MET A 765 35.39 31.55 -5.73
CA MET A 765 35.46 30.38 -6.60
C MET A 765 36.84 29.74 -6.55
N LYS A 766 36.88 28.42 -6.47
CA LYS A 766 38.10 27.61 -6.65
C LYS A 766 38.18 27.11 -8.08
N ILE A 767 39.29 27.38 -8.74
CA ILE A 767 39.50 27.02 -10.17
C ILE A 767 40.58 25.93 -10.24
N LEU A 768 40.35 24.93 -11.07
CA LEU A 768 41.24 23.81 -11.31
C LEU A 768 41.35 23.58 -12.83
N ARG A 769 42.57 23.47 -13.35
CA ARG A 769 42.78 23.08 -14.73
C ARG A 769 43.00 21.57 -14.81
N ILE A 770 42.31 20.91 -15.72
CA ILE A 770 42.37 19.47 -15.94
C ILE A 770 42.64 19.27 -17.43
N ASP A 771 43.77 18.68 -17.74
CA ASP A 771 44.16 18.39 -19.10
C ASP A 771 43.56 17.05 -19.58
N VAL A 772 43.45 16.90 -20.92
CA VAL A 772 42.89 15.71 -21.55
C VAL A 772 43.81 14.49 -21.29
N ASP A 773 43.21 13.37 -20.93
CA ASP A 773 43.89 12.09 -20.70
C ASP A 773 43.31 11.04 -21.67
N ASN A 774 43.90 11.00 -22.88
CA ASN A 774 43.50 10.10 -23.96
C ASN A 774 43.71 8.62 -23.61
N ILE A 775 44.70 8.32 -22.76
CA ILE A 775 45.00 6.94 -22.30
C ILE A 775 43.86 6.48 -21.37
N PHE A 776 43.47 7.32 -20.40
CA PHE A 776 42.37 7.05 -19.47
C PHE A 776 41.06 6.86 -20.24
N TRP A 777 40.78 7.76 -21.24
CA TRP A 777 39.57 7.66 -22.07
C TRP A 777 39.53 6.32 -22.82
N ARG A 778 40.62 5.99 -23.55
CA ARG A 778 40.67 4.82 -24.45
C ARG A 778 40.60 3.48 -23.70
N TYR A 779 41.21 3.38 -22.50
CA TYR A 779 41.34 2.09 -21.81
C TYR A 779 40.47 1.96 -20.56
N GLN A 780 40.15 3.06 -19.90
CA GLN A 780 39.39 3.04 -18.66
C GLN A 780 37.95 3.53 -18.80
N MET A 781 37.59 4.14 -19.93
CA MET A 781 36.23 4.68 -20.10
C MET A 781 35.50 4.07 -21.30
N LEU A 782 36.00 4.28 -22.50
CA LEU A 782 35.31 3.96 -23.75
C LEU A 782 34.81 2.50 -23.83
N PRO A 783 35.60 1.47 -23.45
CA PRO A 783 35.11 0.08 -23.52
C PRO A 783 33.90 -0.16 -22.59
N PHE A 784 33.90 0.44 -21.40
CA PHE A 784 32.81 0.29 -20.42
C PHE A 784 31.54 1.03 -20.87
N LEU A 785 31.72 2.23 -21.44
CA LEU A 785 30.60 3.05 -21.92
C LEU A 785 29.93 2.37 -23.14
N THR A 786 30.73 1.89 -24.09
CA THR A 786 30.25 1.16 -25.27
C THR A 786 29.49 -0.11 -24.88
N ARG A 787 30.07 -0.89 -23.99
CA ARG A 787 29.43 -2.12 -23.48
C ARG A 787 28.11 -1.83 -22.77
N PHE A 788 28.12 -0.83 -21.87
CA PHE A 788 26.92 -0.48 -21.11
C PHE A 788 25.80 0.03 -22.03
N TYR A 789 26.15 0.90 -22.99
CA TYR A 789 25.16 1.39 -23.95
C TYR A 789 24.52 0.24 -24.73
N ASN A 790 25.34 -0.58 -25.36
CA ASN A 790 24.89 -1.63 -26.27
C ASN A 790 24.15 -2.77 -25.56
N GLU A 791 24.63 -3.17 -24.39
CA GLU A 791 24.08 -4.34 -23.68
C GLU A 791 23.06 -4.01 -22.59
N CYS A 792 23.08 -2.79 -22.03
CA CYS A 792 22.16 -2.41 -20.93
C CYS A 792 21.11 -1.37 -21.36
N MET A 793 21.53 -0.25 -22.01
CA MET A 793 20.64 0.84 -22.37
C MET A 793 19.84 0.56 -23.64
N LEU A 794 20.52 0.20 -24.71
CA LEU A 794 19.93 0.04 -26.04
C LEU A 794 18.76 -0.97 -26.04
N PRO A 795 18.87 -2.15 -25.38
CA PRO A 795 17.72 -3.05 -25.27
C PRO A 795 16.50 -2.42 -24.59
N GLU A 796 16.70 -1.55 -23.63
CA GLU A 796 15.61 -0.87 -22.93
C GLU A 796 15.05 0.31 -23.73
N ILE A 797 15.87 0.96 -24.59
CA ILE A 797 15.43 2.01 -25.51
C ILE A 797 14.50 1.40 -26.59
N LEU A 798 14.93 0.29 -27.19
CA LEU A 798 14.23 -0.33 -28.33
C LEU A 798 12.99 -1.14 -27.89
N ASP A 799 13.11 -1.89 -26.80
CA ASP A 799 12.07 -2.81 -26.32
C ASP A 799 11.93 -2.68 -24.79
N SER A 800 11.37 -1.55 -24.37
CA SER A 800 11.30 -1.17 -22.95
C SER A 800 10.48 -2.16 -22.11
N ARG A 801 11.16 -2.90 -21.25
CA ARG A 801 10.52 -3.72 -20.21
C ARG A 801 9.92 -2.85 -19.09
N HIS A 802 10.58 -1.74 -18.75
CA HIS A 802 10.07 -0.82 -17.71
C HIS A 802 8.68 -0.27 -18.05
N LYS A 803 8.45 0.10 -19.32
CA LYS A 803 7.12 0.58 -19.78
C LYS A 803 6.05 -0.51 -19.74
N ARG A 804 6.46 -1.78 -19.76
CA ARG A 804 5.59 -2.98 -19.69
C ARG A 804 5.49 -3.52 -18.25
N HIS A 805 6.06 -2.84 -17.26
CA HIS A 805 6.09 -3.24 -15.83
C HIS A 805 6.87 -4.53 -15.58
N MET A 806 7.82 -4.83 -16.42
CA MET A 806 8.74 -5.96 -16.28
C MET A 806 10.09 -5.49 -15.72
N PRO A 807 10.85 -6.34 -15.03
CA PRO A 807 12.21 -5.96 -14.60
C PRO A 807 13.12 -5.72 -15.81
N ILE A 808 13.89 -4.63 -15.75
CA ILE A 808 14.87 -4.27 -16.80
C ILE A 808 15.89 -5.40 -16.91
N ARG A 809 16.24 -5.76 -18.17
CA ARG A 809 17.17 -6.85 -18.45
C ARG A 809 18.57 -6.60 -17.87
N ASN A 810 19.15 -7.61 -17.26
CA ASN A 810 20.59 -7.64 -17.03
C ASN A 810 21.24 -8.32 -18.21
N PRO A 811 22.31 -7.76 -18.78
CA PRO A 811 23.04 -8.44 -19.84
C PRO A 811 23.81 -9.66 -19.32
N ARG A 812 24.19 -10.51 -20.24
CA ARG A 812 24.85 -11.80 -19.97
C ARG A 812 26.09 -11.64 -19.06
N TYR A 813 26.93 -10.63 -19.31
CA TYR A 813 28.14 -10.44 -18.50
C TYR A 813 27.86 -10.15 -17.01
N ILE A 814 26.74 -9.46 -16.70
CA ILE A 814 26.32 -9.20 -15.30
C ILE A 814 25.81 -10.49 -14.66
N ILE A 815 25.05 -11.29 -15.41
CA ILE A 815 24.53 -12.56 -14.93
C ILE A 815 25.71 -13.49 -14.61
N GLU A 816 26.60 -13.69 -15.56
CA GLU A 816 27.83 -14.54 -15.41
C GLU A 816 28.70 -14.07 -14.22
N ALA A 817 28.90 -12.76 -14.08
CA ALA A 817 29.69 -12.21 -12.96
C ALA A 817 29.04 -12.48 -11.59
N LYS A 818 27.70 -12.42 -11.52
CA LYS A 818 26.94 -12.75 -10.29
C LYS A 818 27.06 -14.24 -9.95
N GLU A 819 26.94 -15.10 -10.96
CA GLU A 819 27.07 -16.57 -10.81
C GLU A 819 28.48 -16.92 -10.34
N ALA A 820 29.52 -16.37 -10.98
CA ALA A 820 30.90 -16.58 -10.58
C ALA A 820 31.20 -16.09 -9.14
N ALA A 821 30.61 -14.96 -8.75
CA ALA A 821 30.74 -14.43 -7.38
C ALA A 821 30.03 -15.33 -6.36
N ALA A 822 28.87 -15.87 -6.69
CA ALA A 822 28.12 -16.80 -5.86
C ALA A 822 28.90 -18.11 -5.66
N GLN A 823 29.48 -18.67 -6.74
CA GLN A 823 30.31 -19.88 -6.69
C GLN A 823 31.56 -19.68 -5.80
N LYS A 824 32.25 -18.52 -5.94
CA LYS A 824 33.41 -18.16 -5.09
C LYS A 824 33.03 -18.01 -3.61
N LYS A 825 31.83 -17.50 -3.33
CA LYS A 825 31.35 -17.35 -1.94
C LYS A 825 31.05 -18.76 -1.35
N PHE A 826 30.44 -19.63 -2.14
CA PHE A 826 30.14 -21.01 -1.73
C PHE A 826 31.42 -21.80 -1.41
N SER A 827 32.43 -21.75 -2.30
CA SER A 827 33.71 -22.43 -2.10
C SER A 827 34.50 -21.89 -0.89
N ARG A 828 34.41 -20.60 -0.61
CA ARG A 828 35.02 -19.98 0.60
C ARG A 828 34.33 -20.44 1.86
N THR A 829 33.01 -20.54 1.86
CA THR A 829 32.24 -21.02 3.04
C THR A 829 32.56 -22.49 3.28
N SER A 830 32.64 -23.33 2.24
CA SER A 830 33.01 -24.75 2.36
C SER A 830 34.43 -24.92 2.92
N ARG A 831 35.41 -24.15 2.47
CA ARG A 831 36.80 -24.17 2.98
C ARG A 831 36.87 -23.68 4.43
N ARG A 832 36.06 -22.70 4.84
CA ARG A 832 36.03 -22.16 6.21
C ARG A 832 35.46 -23.19 7.18
N ASN A 833 34.41 -23.92 6.78
CA ASN A 833 33.83 -24.97 7.59
C ASN A 833 34.78 -26.19 7.76
N ILE A 834 35.66 -26.44 6.79
CA ILE A 834 36.70 -27.49 6.89
C ILE A 834 37.79 -27.05 7.86
N ILE A 835 38.24 -25.78 7.85
CA ILE A 835 39.30 -25.24 8.71
C ILE A 835 38.79 -25.08 10.14
N GLU A 836 37.53 -24.74 10.37
CA GLU A 836 36.96 -24.58 11.73
C GLU A 836 36.75 -25.93 12.43
N ASN A 837 36.67 -27.05 11.70
CA ASN A 837 36.63 -28.40 12.27
C ASN A 837 38.00 -28.94 12.71
N GLU A 838 39.11 -28.31 12.31
CA GLU A 838 40.47 -28.72 12.66
C GLU A 838 41.07 -27.94 13.84
N ASN A 839 40.46 -26.80 14.24
CA ASN A 839 40.96 -25.98 15.34
C ASN A 839 39.86 -25.66 16.33
N GLY A 840 40.03 -26.12 17.60
CA GLY A 840 39.07 -25.95 18.66
C GLY A 840 38.77 -24.47 19.08
N PRO A 841 37.85 -24.20 20.02
CA PRO A 841 37.06 -23.00 20.05
C PRO A 841 37.78 -21.77 20.58
N GLU A 842 37.81 -20.70 19.79
CA GLU A 842 38.00 -19.35 20.30
C GLU A 842 36.94 -18.39 19.76
N LYS A 843 36.36 -17.71 20.72
CA LYS A 843 35.39 -16.59 20.74
C LYS A 843 34.72 -16.09 19.44
N SER A 844 33.44 -16.32 19.41
CA SER A 844 32.53 -15.93 18.37
C SER A 844 32.27 -14.42 18.27
N LYS A 845 32.43 -13.85 17.11
CA LYS A 845 31.75 -12.60 16.68
C LYS A 845 30.44 -12.96 15.99
N ARG A 846 29.37 -12.30 16.41
CA ARG A 846 28.01 -12.48 15.90
C ARG A 846 27.92 -12.29 14.36
N PHE A 847 27.43 -13.29 13.68
CA PHE A 847 27.04 -13.21 12.27
C PHE A 847 25.53 -13.20 12.14
N LYS A 848 25.01 -12.31 11.31
CA LYS A 848 23.62 -12.35 10.86
C LYS A 848 23.52 -13.29 9.65
N PRO A 849 22.53 -14.16 9.56
CA PRO A 849 22.35 -15.00 8.37
C PRO A 849 21.78 -14.20 7.21
N ASN A 850 22.52 -14.16 6.10
CA ASN A 850 22.01 -13.70 4.81
C ASN A 850 21.36 -14.87 4.09
N VAL A 851 20.09 -14.79 3.85
CA VAL A 851 19.36 -15.74 3.00
C VAL A 851 19.70 -15.43 1.52
N LEU A 852 20.24 -16.41 0.84
CA LEU A 852 20.53 -16.33 -0.61
C LEU A 852 19.24 -16.49 -1.43
N PRO A 853 19.04 -15.69 -2.46
CA PRO A 853 17.89 -15.90 -3.35
C PRO A 853 18.14 -17.07 -4.30
N LEU A 854 17.18 -17.96 -4.40
CA LEU A 854 17.13 -19.02 -5.40
C LEU A 854 16.83 -18.47 -6.81
N GLU A 855 17.45 -19.06 -7.81
CA GLU A 855 17.37 -18.54 -9.18
C GLU A 855 16.20 -19.12 -10.01
N ALA A 856 15.78 -18.37 -10.77
CA ALA A 856 14.93 -17.96 -11.86
C ALA A 856 14.38 -19.01 -12.85
N THR A 857 13.86 -20.15 -12.41
CA THR A 857 12.95 -20.96 -13.25
C THR A 857 11.73 -21.48 -12.50
N ILE A 858 11.75 -21.38 -11.20
CA ILE A 858 10.58 -21.68 -10.36
C ILE A 858 10.03 -20.39 -9.75
N THR A 859 10.77 -19.30 -9.88
CA THR A 859 10.48 -18.01 -9.24
C THR A 859 9.36 -17.20 -9.88
N ASP A 860 8.94 -17.51 -11.10
CA ASP A 860 7.87 -16.74 -11.73
C ASP A 860 6.48 -17.01 -11.11
N ILE A 861 6.33 -18.11 -10.40
CA ILE A 861 5.07 -18.44 -9.71
C ILE A 861 5.13 -18.01 -8.24
N ALA A 862 6.30 -18.10 -7.61
CA ALA A 862 6.48 -17.74 -6.19
C ALA A 862 6.74 -16.24 -5.96
N ALA A 863 7.33 -15.54 -6.94
CA ALA A 863 7.63 -14.11 -6.83
C ALA A 863 6.37 -13.22 -6.83
N ILE A 864 5.23 -13.77 -7.26
CA ILE A 864 3.96 -13.03 -7.29
C ILE A 864 3.35 -12.92 -5.88
N THR A 865 3.72 -13.82 -4.97
CA THR A 865 3.17 -13.85 -3.60
C THR A 865 4.09 -13.30 -2.51
N LEU A 866 5.37 -13.06 -2.79
CA LEU A 866 6.35 -12.72 -1.76
C LEU A 866 6.93 -11.29 -1.87
N SER A 867 6.40 -10.45 -2.75
CA SER A 867 6.93 -9.09 -2.93
C SER A 867 6.38 -8.03 -1.97
N GLU A 868 5.54 -8.44 -1.03
CA GLU A 868 4.98 -7.50 -0.05
C GLU A 868 4.95 -8.12 1.33
N GLU A 869 6.08 -8.28 1.94
CA GLU A 869 6.26 -8.32 3.40
C GLU A 869 7.66 -8.82 3.75
N GLN A 870 8.61 -7.90 3.79
CA GLN A 870 9.78 -8.07 4.63
C GLN A 870 9.54 -7.20 5.87
N ASP A 871 8.93 -7.79 6.87
CA ASP A 871 8.95 -7.23 8.22
C ASP A 871 10.06 -7.94 9.00
N ASP A 872 11.22 -7.32 9.00
CA ASP A 872 12.26 -7.62 9.97
C ASP A 872 11.78 -7.15 11.35
N ASP A 873 11.24 -8.03 12.13
CA ASP A 873 11.31 -7.94 13.62
C ASP A 873 10.55 -9.12 14.25
N PHE A 874 11.15 -10.30 14.19
CA PHE A 874 10.86 -11.34 15.15
C PHE A 874 12.17 -11.73 15.84
N ILE A 875 12.38 -11.22 17.05
CA ILE A 875 13.40 -11.75 17.94
C ILE A 875 12.82 -13.05 18.51
N VAL A 876 13.11 -14.15 17.88
CA VAL A 876 12.93 -15.46 18.50
C VAL A 876 14.20 -15.74 19.27
N VAL A 877 14.15 -15.61 20.58
CA VAL A 877 15.17 -16.18 21.45
C VAL A 877 14.93 -17.71 21.45
N SER A 878 15.58 -18.39 20.52
CA SER A 878 15.66 -19.85 20.62
C SER A 878 17.07 -20.23 21.02
N ASP A 879 17.23 -20.56 22.28
CA ASP A 879 18.31 -21.44 22.70
C ASP A 879 18.00 -22.85 22.17
N SER A 880 18.27 -23.09 20.90
CA SER A 880 18.31 -24.46 20.40
C SER A 880 19.75 -24.87 20.19
N LYS A 881 20.22 -25.76 21.02
CA LYS A 881 21.39 -26.58 20.72
C LYS A 881 21.10 -27.34 19.42
N ASN A 882 21.99 -27.23 18.47
CA ASN A 882 21.99 -28.11 17.28
C ASN A 882 22.25 -29.54 17.77
N GLU A 883 21.19 -30.28 18.03
CA GLU A 883 21.27 -31.75 18.16
C GLU A 883 21.25 -32.28 16.72
N GLU A 884 22.32 -32.97 16.35
CA GLU A 884 22.36 -33.72 15.10
C GLU A 884 21.27 -34.79 15.16
N LEU A 885 20.36 -34.73 14.18
CA LEU A 885 19.30 -35.73 13.99
C LEU A 885 19.92 -37.13 13.89
N THR A 886 19.46 -38.02 14.71
CA THR A 886 19.90 -39.42 14.68
C THR A 886 19.43 -40.08 13.37
N ALA A 887 20.10 -41.18 12.98
CA ALA A 887 19.71 -41.96 11.79
C ALA A 887 18.25 -42.47 11.87
N ASP A 888 17.74 -42.63 13.08
CA ASP A 888 16.37 -43.07 13.38
C ASP A 888 15.35 -41.94 13.12
N ASP A 889 15.72 -40.70 13.43
CA ASP A 889 14.89 -39.52 13.18
C ASP A 889 14.84 -39.20 11.67
N MET A 890 15.95 -39.44 10.98
CA MET A 890 16.01 -39.32 9.52
C MET A 890 15.16 -40.39 8.84
N ALA A 891 15.15 -41.60 9.36
CA ALA A 891 14.32 -42.69 8.85
C ALA A 891 12.81 -42.41 9.06
N LYS A 892 12.42 -41.89 10.21
CA LYS A 892 11.02 -41.48 10.51
C LYS A 892 10.58 -40.29 9.64
N GLN A 893 11.46 -39.33 9.41
CA GLN A 893 11.19 -38.24 8.49
C GLN A 893 10.99 -38.72 7.06
N LYS A 894 11.80 -39.64 6.62
CA LYS A 894 11.69 -40.27 5.28
C LYS A 894 10.36 -41.02 5.13
N GLU A 895 10.00 -41.86 6.12
CA GLU A 895 8.73 -42.58 6.13
C GLU A 895 7.51 -41.63 6.12
N PHE A 896 7.59 -40.49 6.83
CA PHE A 896 6.54 -39.48 6.84
C PHE A 896 6.44 -38.76 5.47
N LEU A 897 7.56 -38.44 4.86
CA LEU A 897 7.64 -37.84 3.51
C LEU A 897 7.11 -38.82 2.44
N ASP A 898 7.47 -40.09 2.52
CA ASP A 898 7.00 -41.12 1.58
C ASP A 898 5.48 -41.34 1.70
N LYS A 899 4.90 -41.20 2.91
CA LYS A 899 3.45 -41.27 3.15
C LYS A 899 2.74 -39.98 2.66
N ALA A 900 3.39 -38.84 2.74
CA ALA A 900 2.85 -37.55 2.25
C ALA A 900 2.89 -37.49 0.72
N ILE A 901 3.85 -38.14 0.07
CA ILE A 901 4.05 -38.17 -1.38
C ILE A 901 3.18 -39.23 -2.06
N ALA A 902 2.76 -40.29 -1.32
CA ALA A 902 1.93 -41.38 -1.85
C ALA A 902 0.67 -40.90 -2.62
N PRO A 903 -0.09 -39.90 -2.15
CA PRO A 903 -1.21 -39.36 -2.92
C PRO A 903 -0.83 -38.72 -4.26
N PHE A 904 0.36 -38.13 -4.35
CA PHE A 904 0.87 -37.53 -5.59
C PHE A 904 1.31 -38.57 -6.63
N ASN A 905 1.84 -39.70 -6.21
CA ASN A 905 2.18 -40.78 -7.11
C ASN A 905 0.92 -41.45 -7.71
N LEU A 906 -0.16 -41.48 -6.93
CA LEU A 906 -1.47 -41.97 -7.42
C LEU A 906 -2.10 -41.03 -8.45
N VAL A 907 -1.82 -39.72 -8.38
CA VAL A 907 -2.27 -38.72 -9.35
C VAL A 907 -1.45 -38.82 -10.64
N LYS A 908 -0.18 -39.23 -10.56
CA LYS A 908 0.68 -39.45 -11.75
C LYS A 908 0.17 -40.60 -12.61
N ASP A 909 -0.47 -41.61 -12.00
CA ASP A 909 -0.95 -42.79 -12.70
C ASP A 909 -2.40 -42.65 -13.22
N ASN A 910 -3.17 -41.63 -12.75
CA ASN A 910 -4.54 -41.36 -13.18
C ASN A 910 -4.63 -39.97 -13.85
N VAL A 911 -4.26 -39.96 -15.11
CA VAL A 911 -4.14 -38.75 -15.92
C VAL A 911 -5.46 -37.98 -16.07
N LEU A 912 -5.57 -36.83 -15.42
CA LEU A 912 -6.52 -35.77 -15.80
C LEU A 912 -5.81 -34.81 -16.75
N PRO A 913 -6.50 -34.23 -17.76
CA PRO A 913 -5.85 -33.49 -18.85
C PRO A 913 -5.18 -32.14 -18.46
N ILE A 914 -5.13 -31.83 -17.19
CA ILE A 914 -4.60 -30.54 -16.68
C ILE A 914 -3.06 -30.57 -16.56
N HIS A 915 -2.42 -31.72 -16.67
CA HIS A 915 -0.99 -31.87 -16.39
C HIS A 915 -0.05 -31.88 -17.61
N SER A 916 -0.51 -31.39 -18.78
CA SER A 916 0.34 -31.39 -19.99
C SER A 916 1.47 -30.33 -19.99
N LYS A 917 1.73 -29.66 -18.87
CA LYS A 917 2.73 -28.57 -18.78
C LYS A 917 3.84 -28.77 -17.75
N ILE A 918 3.82 -29.83 -16.98
CA ILE A 918 4.89 -30.11 -16.01
C ILE A 918 5.67 -31.31 -16.54
N ASN A 919 6.93 -31.10 -16.95
CA ASN A 919 7.78 -32.22 -17.35
C ASN A 919 8.31 -32.99 -16.13
N ASP A 920 8.67 -34.23 -16.32
CA ASP A 920 9.16 -35.14 -15.26
C ASP A 920 10.37 -34.56 -14.52
N GLU A 921 11.23 -33.84 -15.23
CA GLU A 921 12.44 -33.23 -14.66
C GLU A 921 12.12 -32.06 -13.68
N SER A 922 11.05 -31.34 -13.93
CA SER A 922 10.58 -30.27 -13.03
C SER A 922 9.93 -30.82 -11.76
N LEU A 923 9.20 -31.93 -11.89
CA LEU A 923 8.59 -32.61 -10.76
C LEU A 923 9.67 -33.28 -9.87
N ASP A 924 10.67 -33.90 -10.46
CA ASP A 924 11.79 -34.48 -9.73
C ASP A 924 12.64 -33.44 -9.01
N ARG A 925 12.86 -32.26 -9.63
CA ARG A 925 13.54 -31.14 -8.96
C ARG A 925 12.72 -30.63 -7.78
N PHE A 926 11.41 -30.49 -7.93
CA PHE A 926 10.51 -30.08 -6.85
C PHE A 926 10.55 -31.10 -5.70
N LEU A 927 10.46 -32.39 -6.01
CA LEU A 927 10.52 -33.46 -5.00
C LEU A 927 11.90 -33.51 -4.30
N HIS A 928 12.98 -33.18 -5.02
CA HIS A 928 14.33 -33.08 -4.45
C HIS A 928 14.44 -31.90 -3.46
N VAL A 929 13.82 -30.76 -3.80
CA VAL A 929 13.77 -29.58 -2.92
C VAL A 929 12.94 -29.87 -1.67
N VAL A 930 11.80 -30.55 -1.83
CA VAL A 930 10.92 -30.92 -0.69
C VAL A 930 11.63 -31.88 0.27
N ARG A 931 12.40 -32.81 -0.26
CA ARG A 931 13.16 -33.77 0.56
C ARG A 931 14.30 -33.17 1.37
N ASN A 932 14.77 -31.97 0.98
CA ASN A 932 15.92 -31.31 1.62
C ASN A 932 15.56 -30.16 2.55
N LYS A 933 14.25 -29.97 2.85
CA LYS A 933 13.77 -28.90 3.74
C LYS A 933 13.17 -29.47 5.04
N SER A 934 13.10 -28.62 6.07
CA SER A 934 12.51 -29.01 7.35
C SER A 934 11.02 -29.35 7.23
N CYS A 935 10.51 -30.16 8.12
CA CYS A 935 9.11 -30.63 8.13
C CYS A 935 8.08 -29.50 8.11
N PHE A 936 8.38 -28.39 8.77
CA PHE A 936 7.51 -27.21 8.84
C PHE A 936 7.42 -26.47 7.50
N GLU A 937 8.56 -26.27 6.86
CA GLU A 937 8.62 -25.61 5.53
C GLU A 937 7.92 -26.44 4.46
N THR A 938 8.00 -27.77 4.57
CA THR A 938 7.33 -28.72 3.67
C THR A 938 5.80 -28.65 3.82
N GLN A 939 5.28 -28.57 5.04
CA GLN A 939 3.85 -28.40 5.28
C GLN A 939 3.31 -27.09 4.73
N MET A 940 4.04 -26.00 4.87
CA MET A 940 3.65 -24.69 4.33
C MET A 940 3.64 -24.68 2.79
N MET A 941 4.54 -25.40 2.15
CA MET A 941 4.55 -25.54 0.68
C MET A 941 3.35 -26.36 0.17
N LEU A 942 2.99 -27.44 0.88
CA LEU A 942 1.85 -28.29 0.50
C LEU A 942 0.48 -27.59 0.68
N TYR A 943 0.41 -26.60 1.56
CA TYR A 943 -0.83 -25.82 1.79
C TYR A 943 -1.10 -24.76 0.69
N ASN A 944 -0.07 -24.40 -0.07
CA ASN A 944 -0.18 -23.37 -1.12
C ASN A 944 -0.31 -23.96 -2.56
N ILE A 945 -0.29 -25.29 -2.70
CA ILE A 945 -0.63 -26.03 -3.92
C ILE A 945 -2.07 -26.51 -3.85
#